data_a589e6f70a836a8f899d07af80e0c1f7
#
_entry.id   a589e6f70a836a8f899d07af80e0c1f7
#
_cell.length_a   1.000
_cell.length_b   1.000
_cell.length_c   1.000
_cell.angle_alpha   90.00
_cell.angle_beta   90.00
_cell.angle_gamma   90.00
#
_symmetry.space_group_name_H-M   'P 1'
#
loop_
_entity.id
_entity.type
_entity.pdbx_description
1 polymer ?
#
loop_
_entity_poly.entity_id
_entity_poly.type
_entity_poly.pdbx_seq_one_letter_code
_entity_poly.pdbx_strand_id
1 'polypeptide(L)'
;MKVNRKPGHPGFQRKLLCAAISMSLLPIAGTALAQDEDAVEEIIVTGSFIRRTEGFRSASPLTQLSLEDIAAQGTPNMGDVIHNLSFNQGSSISSNITPGSGGTETSINIRGLGASATLNLVDGKRVIDGNVNQMLPQIAIQRLDIVVDGAAALYGSQAVAGVVNFVPIKSYDGFKVEVFNMQTDASDSYQEQMYSFLWGTEVGPIDIVTSGQWRDNSNLLWSDRSELYNAGFNYSSSGNPGQYTVPKRDASGMLTGATSRQGDLGCGVMADQVDATASGAGVRSNPNGSLGSNNTCYMDFGQWWELQPKNQQAVFYANANYEVNDDLTFNAQLNWNSMTYQGQESAANPGGRVDELPMLRGELPGNPYRAKDANGNPLFAADLNGDTLPDRNAAGVVQLDPSGIPFNEDVNFSGWRPFGKSQTSSAGHNSNGSFPGFYRESSFRIALDADFAVPFIDGWRGAASVMWSQEKNMGRDNNQSFSAISQGLNCDTLGPVDECFNPWAVNPDVLRPYTNSQAVADSIFPTQLLRRRTDSSIYTADLVFNGEVSLGNFELPGGPIGMAVGLQRRGNGFDWIPSSLYQSGDLYNGQADQPANETRTVDAYFVELAIPILDNLELTMAVRDESYSTGQSSTDPKFGIVYSPMEWLTLRGTKGTAFIAPSLNDLNAPERCNLSNIDDPMSTFFAYARRCQAGNRLLTPEIADTQSWGITVEPIDNLRIDLDWSQTNFSDRIVSIDPQQLLSLDYFNWSNANGVSDGREPTVAELTSWVASGRQDPRIVRAANDATQILRVTVGQSNAAMNNVEAYDLKVRYQFDLDALGFNDIGSINVNFNATKIDKWEYQKFATDSVSSPLGKRNRFLGEAPPLPELKANLQLSWVNGNHSVGVNAQYIDEIEYDGYNWGSSFFNQFPYFTGFDISERDTLRASTTTDITYNYRGLEFAGSTLDLTFGARNVFDRMPQRVNDFAGMESVLYSARGRMLYGRITMEF
;
A
#
# COMPACT_ATOMS: atom_id res chain seq x y z
N MET A 1 -26.85 -13.89 37.15
CA MET A 1 -26.50 -12.48 37.41
C MET A 1 -26.37 -11.81 36.05
N LYS A 2 -27.34 -10.99 35.65
CA LYS A 2 -27.35 -10.26 34.41
C LYS A 2 -26.53 -8.99 34.58
N VAL A 3 -25.45 -8.83 33.86
CA VAL A 3 -24.72 -7.56 33.73
C VAL A 3 -25.08 -6.97 32.38
N ASN A 4 -25.96 -5.97 32.41
CA ASN A 4 -26.28 -5.11 31.26
C ASN A 4 -25.07 -4.22 30.97
N ARG A 5 -24.37 -4.42 29.85
CA ARG A 5 -23.48 -3.41 29.27
C ARG A 5 -24.19 -2.76 28.08
N LYS A 6 -24.50 -1.49 28.21
CA LYS A 6 -24.97 -0.62 27.13
C LYS A 6 -23.81 -0.40 26.14
N PRO A 7 -24.07 -0.36 24.84
CA PRO A 7 -23.03 0.01 23.86
C PRO A 7 -22.68 1.49 24.02
N GLY A 8 -21.38 1.79 24.15
CA GLY A 8 -20.88 3.16 24.22
C GLY A 8 -21.08 3.89 22.89
N HIS A 9 -21.72 5.02 22.95
CA HIS A 9 -21.99 5.88 21.80
C HIS A 9 -20.71 6.55 21.25
N PRO A 10 -20.60 6.79 19.93
CA PRO A 10 -19.50 7.56 19.31
C PRO A 10 -19.48 9.05 19.67
N GLY A 11 -20.30 9.48 20.62
CA GLY A 11 -20.40 10.88 21.06
C GLY A 11 -19.27 11.38 21.97
N PHE A 12 -18.38 10.51 22.46
CA PHE A 12 -17.34 10.94 23.40
C PHE A 12 -16.15 11.64 22.70
N GLN A 13 -15.83 11.25 21.50
CA GLN A 13 -14.74 11.91 20.73
C GLN A 13 -15.13 13.31 20.22
N ARG A 14 -16.41 13.54 19.88
CA ARG A 14 -16.90 14.87 19.50
C ARG A 14 -16.93 15.88 20.67
N LYS A 15 -17.13 15.40 21.90
CA LYS A 15 -17.16 16.28 23.08
C LYS A 15 -15.77 16.71 23.54
N LEU A 16 -14.72 15.91 23.29
CA LEU A 16 -13.35 16.28 23.60
C LEU A 16 -12.80 17.32 22.62
N LEU A 17 -13.14 17.24 21.34
CA LEU A 17 -12.75 18.23 20.35
C LEU A 17 -13.44 19.60 20.61
N CYS A 18 -14.72 19.61 20.98
CA CYS A 18 -15.43 20.83 21.35
C CYS A 18 -14.93 21.44 22.67
N ALA A 19 -14.43 20.61 23.61
CA ALA A 19 -13.87 21.12 24.87
C ALA A 19 -12.48 21.74 24.68
N ALA A 20 -11.66 21.20 23.76
CA ALA A 20 -10.37 21.79 23.41
C ALA A 20 -10.53 23.15 22.70
N ILE A 21 -11.51 23.28 21.80
CA ILE A 21 -11.82 24.53 21.11
C ILE A 21 -12.43 25.58 22.06
N SER A 22 -13.17 25.15 23.10
CA SER A 22 -13.79 26.07 24.07
C SER A 22 -12.84 26.63 25.12
N MET A 23 -11.67 26.01 25.35
CA MET A 23 -10.65 26.53 26.28
C MET A 23 -9.67 27.52 25.66
N SER A 24 -9.62 27.63 24.34
CA SER A 24 -8.69 28.52 23.61
C SER A 24 -9.26 29.91 23.31
N LEU A 25 -10.47 30.25 23.75
CA LEU A 25 -11.12 31.56 23.50
C LEU A 25 -11.06 32.53 24.70
N LEU A 26 -9.98 32.54 25.46
CA LEU A 26 -9.74 33.60 26.44
C LEU A 26 -8.77 34.62 25.83
N PRO A 27 -9.13 35.93 25.71
CA PRO A 27 -8.25 36.92 25.15
C PRO A 27 -7.13 37.25 26.15
N ILE A 28 -5.89 36.85 25.79
CA ILE A 28 -4.70 37.37 26.47
C ILE A 28 -4.18 38.52 25.61
N ALA A 29 -4.35 39.75 26.08
CA ALA A 29 -3.75 40.91 25.49
C ALA A 29 -2.25 40.94 25.83
N GLY A 30 -1.41 40.53 24.87
CA GLY A 30 0.05 40.62 24.96
C GLY A 30 0.55 41.74 24.06
N THR A 31 1.37 42.58 24.58
CA THR A 31 2.05 43.68 23.87
C THR A 31 3.13 43.13 22.99
N ALA A 32 3.08 43.45 21.69
CA ALA A 32 4.14 43.13 20.73
C ALA A 32 5.44 43.84 21.10
N LEU A 33 6.52 43.10 21.29
CA LEU A 33 7.90 43.58 21.32
C LEU A 33 8.59 43.14 20.03
N ALA A 34 9.39 44.04 19.49
CA ALA A 34 10.11 43.86 18.24
C ALA A 34 11.15 42.74 18.35
N GLN A 35 11.26 41.92 17.31
CA GLN A 35 12.31 40.93 17.15
C GLN A 35 13.68 41.60 16.98
N ASP A 36 14.66 41.18 17.78
CA ASP A 36 16.06 41.38 17.50
C ASP A 36 16.54 40.27 16.55
N GLU A 37 17.02 40.66 15.36
CA GLU A 37 17.79 39.77 14.47
C GLU A 37 19.19 39.60 15.11
N ASP A 38 19.55 38.35 15.37
CA ASP A 38 20.91 37.75 15.40
C ASP A 38 21.02 36.64 16.46
N ALA A 39 20.30 35.54 16.26
CA ALA A 39 20.73 34.26 16.78
C ALA A 39 20.99 33.33 15.58
N VAL A 40 22.29 33.08 15.30
CA VAL A 40 22.66 32.06 14.30
C VAL A 40 22.19 30.71 14.80
N GLU A 41 21.05 30.24 14.29
CA GLU A 41 20.59 28.87 14.57
C GLU A 41 21.61 27.85 14.03
N GLU A 42 22.21 27.06 14.93
CA GLU A 42 23.01 25.89 14.56
C GLU A 42 22.10 24.86 13.86
N ILE A 43 22.15 24.80 12.54
CA ILE A 43 21.33 23.88 11.74
C ILE A 43 21.98 22.50 11.79
N ILE A 44 21.33 21.54 12.43
CA ILE A 44 21.65 20.11 12.26
C ILE A 44 21.11 19.68 10.90
N VAL A 45 21.98 19.52 9.92
CA VAL A 45 21.61 19.07 8.58
C VAL A 45 21.46 17.56 8.56
N THR A 46 20.36 17.05 8.04
CA THR A 46 20.17 15.60 7.83
C THR A 46 21.31 15.05 6.98
N GLY A 47 22.02 14.04 7.49
CA GLY A 47 23.18 13.41 6.81
C GLY A 47 24.53 13.64 7.50
N SER A 48 24.57 14.28 8.69
CA SER A 48 25.76 14.35 9.57
C SER A 48 25.33 14.53 11.01
N PHE A 49 26.09 13.99 11.96
CA PHE A 49 25.95 14.24 13.40
C PHE A 49 26.93 15.32 13.90
N ILE A 50 27.84 15.77 13.03
CA ILE A 50 28.76 16.87 13.35
C ILE A 50 28.01 18.18 13.16
N ARG A 51 27.87 18.96 14.23
CA ARG A 51 27.32 20.33 14.17
C ARG A 51 28.28 21.27 13.46
N ARG A 52 27.74 22.10 12.59
CA ARG A 52 28.53 23.06 11.83
C ARG A 52 27.85 24.40 11.75
N THR A 53 28.65 25.44 11.71
CA THR A 53 28.24 26.80 11.39
C THR A 53 27.97 26.98 9.90
N GLU A 54 27.38 28.11 9.51
CA GLU A 54 26.97 28.43 8.14
C GLU A 54 27.99 28.04 7.06
N GLY A 55 27.49 27.56 5.91
CA GLY A 55 28.28 27.21 4.72
C GLY A 55 28.56 25.71 4.54
N PHE A 56 27.92 24.82 5.32
CA PHE A 56 28.08 23.39 5.15
C PHE A 56 27.58 22.92 3.78
N ARG A 57 28.43 22.16 3.06
CA ARG A 57 28.09 21.47 1.82
C ARG A 57 28.12 19.98 2.07
N SER A 58 26.95 19.33 1.94
CA SER A 58 26.85 17.87 2.09
C SER A 58 27.60 17.15 0.97
N ALA A 59 28.36 16.10 1.31
CA ALA A 59 28.94 15.19 0.32
C ALA A 59 27.84 14.33 -0.37
N SER A 60 26.78 13.98 0.36
CA SER A 60 25.64 13.26 -0.19
C SER A 60 24.65 14.20 -0.87
N PRO A 61 24.00 13.79 -1.98
CA PRO A 61 22.93 14.57 -2.61
C PRO A 61 21.77 14.79 -1.63
N LEU A 62 21.43 16.05 -1.37
CA LEU A 62 20.34 16.46 -0.48
C LEU A 62 19.27 17.22 -1.26
N THR A 63 18.02 16.90 -1.01
CA THR A 63 16.84 17.66 -1.48
C THR A 63 16.09 18.15 -0.27
N GLN A 64 15.81 19.46 -0.21
CA GLN A 64 15.01 20.08 0.84
C GLN A 64 13.74 20.65 0.21
N LEU A 65 12.60 20.35 0.82
CA LEU A 65 11.30 20.96 0.50
C LEU A 65 10.87 21.78 1.71
N SER A 66 10.70 23.07 1.52
CA SER A 66 10.16 23.97 2.54
C SER A 66 8.64 23.78 2.70
N LEU A 67 8.06 24.38 3.74
CA LEU A 67 6.62 24.43 3.91
C LEU A 67 5.93 25.09 2.70
N GLU A 68 6.53 26.14 2.12
CA GLU A 68 6.02 26.82 0.93
C GLU A 68 6.04 25.90 -0.29
N ASP A 69 7.10 25.11 -0.49
CA ASP A 69 7.20 24.15 -1.60
C ASP A 69 6.10 23.07 -1.50
N ILE A 70 5.82 22.61 -0.26
CA ILE A 70 4.75 21.64 0.02
C ILE A 70 3.38 22.27 -0.24
N ALA A 71 3.14 23.47 0.29
CA ALA A 71 1.86 24.18 0.13
C ALA A 71 1.56 24.55 -1.32
N ALA A 72 2.60 24.89 -2.11
CA ALA A 72 2.48 25.24 -3.52
C ALA A 72 1.97 24.09 -4.40
N GLN A 73 2.10 22.83 -3.93
CA GLN A 73 1.55 21.67 -4.64
C GLN A 73 0.03 21.52 -4.52
N GLY A 74 -0.64 22.36 -3.69
CA GLY A 74 -2.10 22.44 -3.62
C GLY A 74 -2.78 21.14 -3.20
N THR A 75 -2.14 20.33 -2.37
CA THR A 75 -2.70 19.07 -1.87
C THR A 75 -2.63 19.00 -0.34
N PRO A 76 -3.66 18.48 0.32
CA PRO A 76 -3.62 18.18 1.76
C PRO A 76 -3.01 16.79 2.06
N ASN A 77 -2.56 16.07 1.03
CA ASN A 77 -2.08 14.70 1.12
C ASN A 77 -0.57 14.66 0.86
N MET A 78 0.22 14.34 1.89
CA MET A 78 1.67 14.18 1.76
C MET A 78 2.06 13.08 0.76
N GLY A 79 1.21 12.08 0.58
CA GLY A 79 1.41 11.06 -0.46
C GLY A 79 1.44 11.62 -1.87
N ASP A 80 0.59 12.60 -2.18
CA ASP A 80 0.61 13.28 -3.48
C ASP A 80 1.89 14.14 -3.63
N VAL A 81 2.36 14.79 -2.55
CA VAL A 81 3.63 15.53 -2.55
C VAL A 81 4.80 14.59 -2.88
N ILE A 82 4.85 13.44 -2.20
CA ILE A 82 5.88 12.42 -2.42
C ILE A 82 5.82 11.82 -3.82
N HIS A 83 4.61 11.58 -4.34
CA HIS A 83 4.44 11.05 -5.70
C HIS A 83 5.02 11.98 -6.77
N ASN A 84 4.96 13.28 -6.54
CA ASN A 84 5.46 14.29 -7.46
C ASN A 84 7.00 14.38 -7.47
N LEU A 85 7.70 13.76 -6.51
CA LEU A 85 9.17 13.73 -6.51
C LEU A 85 9.71 12.90 -7.69
N SER A 86 10.68 13.44 -8.42
CA SER A 86 11.19 12.82 -9.65
C SER A 86 11.86 11.47 -9.38
N PHE A 87 12.58 11.34 -8.26
CA PHE A 87 13.28 10.10 -7.86
C PHE A 87 12.37 9.07 -7.20
N ASN A 88 11.11 9.40 -6.87
CA ASN A 88 10.16 8.45 -6.28
C ASN A 88 9.51 7.61 -7.37
N GLN A 89 9.77 6.29 -7.39
CA GLN A 89 9.34 5.36 -8.42
C GLN A 89 8.62 4.17 -7.79
N GLY A 90 7.39 3.90 -8.26
CA GLY A 90 6.66 2.70 -7.86
C GLY A 90 6.23 2.68 -6.38
N SER A 91 6.00 3.85 -5.80
CA SER A 91 5.46 3.97 -4.44
C SER A 91 4.03 3.48 -4.35
N SER A 92 3.69 2.83 -3.25
CA SER A 92 2.30 2.69 -2.84
C SER A 92 1.79 4.05 -2.39
N ILE A 93 0.66 4.49 -2.93
CA ILE A 93 0.05 5.78 -2.59
C ILE A 93 -1.43 5.57 -2.34
N SER A 94 -1.91 6.04 -1.18
CA SER A 94 -3.32 5.89 -0.78
C SER A 94 -4.31 6.56 -1.73
N SER A 95 -3.86 7.52 -2.54
CA SER A 95 -4.68 8.19 -3.55
C SER A 95 -4.77 7.48 -4.90
N ASN A 96 -3.99 6.41 -5.11
CA ASN A 96 -3.91 5.65 -6.36
C ASN A 96 -4.05 4.14 -6.13
N ILE A 97 -4.99 3.74 -5.28
CA ILE A 97 -5.14 2.33 -4.91
C ILE A 97 -5.73 1.53 -6.06
N THR A 98 -5.16 0.35 -6.30
CA THR A 98 -5.77 -0.64 -7.18
C THR A 98 -7.02 -1.20 -6.50
N PRO A 99 -8.17 -1.28 -7.20
CA PRO A 99 -9.38 -1.85 -6.64
C PRO A 99 -9.16 -3.19 -5.96
N GLY A 100 -9.63 -3.34 -4.72
CA GLY A 100 -9.49 -4.55 -3.92
C GLY A 100 -8.13 -4.78 -3.26
N SER A 101 -7.18 -3.88 -3.38
CA SER A 101 -5.86 -4.04 -2.76
C SER A 101 -5.84 -3.78 -1.26
N GLY A 102 -6.82 -3.06 -0.72
CA GLY A 102 -6.92 -2.75 0.72
C GLY A 102 -5.73 -1.94 1.27
N GLY A 103 -4.87 -1.40 0.41
CA GLY A 103 -3.67 -0.67 0.79
C GLY A 103 -4.00 0.72 1.33
N THR A 104 -3.55 1.02 2.54
CA THR A 104 -3.73 2.32 3.21
C THR A 104 -2.42 3.08 3.29
N GLU A 105 -1.33 2.38 3.09
CA GLU A 105 0.02 2.87 3.30
C GLU A 105 0.51 3.69 2.11
N THR A 106 0.99 4.90 2.40
CA THR A 106 1.72 5.73 1.44
C THR A 106 3.19 5.73 1.83
N SER A 107 4.01 5.12 0.98
CA SER A 107 5.44 4.92 1.22
C SER A 107 6.29 5.68 0.20
N ILE A 108 7.55 5.87 0.53
CA ILE A 108 8.55 6.44 -0.38
C ILE A 108 9.39 5.30 -0.94
N ASN A 109 9.59 5.29 -2.25
CA ASN A 109 10.39 4.29 -2.94
C ASN A 109 11.40 4.98 -3.86
N ILE A 110 12.57 5.29 -3.32
CA ILE A 110 13.63 5.99 -4.06
C ILE A 110 14.17 5.07 -5.16
N ARG A 111 14.05 5.52 -6.42
CA ARG A 111 14.52 4.86 -7.65
C ARG A 111 14.03 3.42 -7.83
N GLY A 112 12.88 3.07 -7.24
CA GLY A 112 12.28 1.73 -7.39
C GLY A 112 12.99 0.61 -6.62
N LEU A 113 13.87 0.94 -5.66
CA LEU A 113 14.61 -0.06 -4.87
C LEU A 113 13.77 -0.74 -3.79
N GLY A 114 12.54 -0.30 -3.58
CA GLY A 114 11.61 -0.79 -2.56
C GLY A 114 11.46 0.19 -1.39
N ALA A 115 10.26 0.27 -0.82
CA ALA A 115 9.98 1.14 0.33
C ALA A 115 10.80 0.74 1.58
N SER A 116 11.12 -0.55 1.74
CA SER A 116 11.97 -1.06 2.82
C SER A 116 13.43 -0.58 2.73
N ALA A 117 13.86 -0.09 1.56
CA ALA A 117 15.20 0.46 1.33
C ALA A 117 15.29 1.97 1.61
N THR A 118 14.17 2.63 1.93
CA THR A 118 14.10 4.06 2.27
C THR A 118 13.75 4.23 3.74
N LEU A 119 14.61 4.91 4.49
CA LEU A 119 14.40 5.14 5.92
C LEU A 119 13.63 6.44 6.16
N ASN A 120 12.49 6.37 6.87
CA ASN A 120 11.75 7.54 7.31
C ASN A 120 12.13 7.93 8.75
N LEU A 121 12.29 9.24 8.96
CA LEU A 121 12.60 9.85 10.25
C LEU A 121 11.62 10.99 10.56
N VAL A 122 11.37 11.22 11.82
CA VAL A 122 10.77 12.47 12.35
C VAL A 122 11.77 13.09 13.30
N ASP A 123 12.23 14.30 12.98
CA ASP A 123 13.25 15.01 13.76
C ASP A 123 14.51 14.16 13.99
N GLY A 124 15.02 13.54 12.94
CA GLY A 124 16.21 12.70 12.97
C GLY A 124 16.05 11.33 13.63
N LYS A 125 14.87 10.98 14.15
CA LYS A 125 14.61 9.73 14.87
C LYS A 125 13.73 8.80 14.04
N ARG A 126 14.02 7.49 14.08
CA ARG A 126 13.25 6.47 13.40
C ARG A 126 11.78 6.48 13.83
N VAL A 127 10.91 6.19 12.90
CA VAL A 127 9.50 5.97 13.16
C VAL A 127 9.15 4.51 12.94
N ILE A 128 8.09 4.05 13.59
CA ILE A 128 7.58 2.69 13.40
C ILE A 128 6.71 2.60 12.15
N ASP A 129 6.02 3.68 11.84
CA ASP A 129 5.08 3.80 10.75
C ASP A 129 5.82 4.24 9.46
N GLY A 130 5.58 3.53 8.35
CA GLY A 130 6.06 3.89 7.02
C GLY A 130 5.16 4.89 6.29
N ASN A 131 3.95 5.15 6.80
CA ASN A 131 2.95 5.97 6.15
C ASN A 131 3.21 7.47 6.28
N VAL A 132 3.68 8.09 5.20
CA VAL A 132 4.08 9.51 5.21
C VAL A 132 2.94 10.48 5.55
N ASN A 133 1.69 10.07 5.36
CA ASN A 133 0.53 10.89 5.72
C ASN A 133 0.30 11.00 7.22
N GLN A 134 0.95 10.15 8.02
CA GLN A 134 0.73 10.03 9.47
C GLN A 134 1.87 10.59 10.31
N MET A 135 2.96 11.07 9.69
CA MET A 135 4.16 11.53 10.39
C MET A 135 3.89 12.79 11.23
N LEU A 136 3.36 13.83 10.62
CA LEU A 136 3.10 15.16 11.21
C LEU A 136 1.87 15.81 10.57
N PRO A 137 1.14 16.70 11.29
CA PRO A 137 0.23 17.65 10.63
C PRO A 137 1.00 18.47 9.59
N GLN A 138 0.46 18.63 8.37
CA GLN A 138 1.16 19.31 7.28
C GLN A 138 1.59 20.74 7.66
N ILE A 139 0.73 21.47 8.38
CA ILE A 139 0.98 22.84 8.87
C ILE A 139 2.12 22.93 9.91
N ALA A 140 2.51 21.80 10.51
CA ALA A 140 3.60 21.71 11.51
C ALA A 140 4.92 21.20 10.92
N ILE A 141 5.00 20.93 9.61
CA ILE A 141 6.23 20.54 8.94
C ILE A 141 7.00 21.82 8.60
N GLN A 142 8.17 22.01 9.17
CA GLN A 142 9.07 23.12 8.82
C GLN A 142 9.70 22.87 7.45
N ARG A 143 10.23 21.64 7.26
CA ARG A 143 10.82 21.18 6.00
C ARG A 143 10.89 19.67 5.93
N LEU A 144 11.08 19.17 4.74
CA LEU A 144 11.36 17.76 4.45
C LEU A 144 12.78 17.65 3.87
N ASP A 145 13.67 16.96 4.57
CA ASP A 145 15.02 16.70 4.12
C ASP A 145 15.12 15.29 3.53
N ILE A 146 15.59 15.17 2.28
CA ILE A 146 15.69 13.91 1.57
C ILE A 146 17.12 13.70 1.08
N VAL A 147 17.81 12.72 1.66
CA VAL A 147 19.12 12.26 1.22
C VAL A 147 18.92 11.08 0.27
N VAL A 148 19.27 11.23 -1.01
CA VAL A 148 19.08 10.21 -2.06
C VAL A 148 20.36 9.40 -2.30
N ASP A 149 20.99 8.94 -1.23
CA ASP A 149 22.24 8.18 -1.18
C ASP A 149 22.24 7.23 0.02
N GLY A 150 23.02 6.14 -0.04
CA GLY A 150 23.20 5.24 1.10
C GLY A 150 23.70 5.95 2.35
N ALA A 151 22.97 5.83 3.45
CA ALA A 151 23.25 6.51 4.72
C ALA A 151 23.28 5.56 5.93
N ALA A 152 23.52 4.26 5.70
CA ALA A 152 23.55 3.27 6.78
C ALA A 152 24.69 3.49 7.77
N ALA A 153 25.82 4.07 7.36
CA ALA A 153 26.92 4.45 8.24
C ALA A 153 26.51 5.48 9.33
N LEU A 154 25.43 6.22 9.11
CA LEU A 154 24.88 7.17 10.08
C LEU A 154 23.63 6.62 10.76
N TYR A 155 22.66 6.18 9.98
CA TYR A 155 21.32 5.84 10.48
C TYR A 155 21.08 4.34 10.63
N GLY A 156 21.99 3.46 10.14
CA GLY A 156 21.89 2.01 10.20
C GLY A 156 20.93 1.41 9.16
N SER A 157 20.44 0.22 9.42
CA SER A 157 19.59 -0.58 8.54
C SER A 157 18.45 0.20 7.88
N GLN A 158 18.07 -0.13 6.65
CA GLN A 158 17.03 0.46 5.79
C GLN A 158 17.42 1.78 5.08
N ALA A 159 18.53 2.41 5.42
CA ALA A 159 19.03 3.61 4.74
C ALA A 159 19.89 3.25 3.51
N VAL A 160 19.36 2.41 2.60
CA VAL A 160 20.05 1.92 1.38
C VAL A 160 19.82 2.87 0.20
N ALA A 161 18.57 3.12 -0.15
CA ALA A 161 18.20 4.03 -1.24
C ALA A 161 18.28 5.51 -0.80
N GLY A 162 18.05 5.74 0.48
CA GLY A 162 18.10 7.07 1.06
C GLY A 162 17.40 7.19 2.41
N VAL A 163 17.33 8.44 2.87
CA VAL A 163 16.69 8.84 4.15
C VAL A 163 15.77 10.02 3.90
N VAL A 164 14.56 9.96 4.48
CA VAL A 164 13.59 11.05 4.45
C VAL A 164 13.30 11.48 5.88
N ASN A 165 13.63 12.73 6.21
CA ASN A 165 13.46 13.28 7.54
C ASN A 165 12.40 14.39 7.53
N PHE A 166 11.33 14.20 8.28
CA PHE A 166 10.29 15.18 8.53
C PHE A 166 10.72 16.05 9.71
N VAL A 167 11.10 17.28 9.43
CA VAL A 167 11.54 18.24 10.44
C VAL A 167 10.34 19.07 10.89
N PRO A 168 9.91 18.95 12.16
CA PRO A 168 8.78 19.70 12.68
C PRO A 168 9.15 21.13 13.08
N ILE A 169 8.16 22.01 13.12
CA ILE A 169 8.25 23.33 13.78
C ILE A 169 8.40 23.11 15.28
N LYS A 170 9.44 23.67 15.89
CA LYS A 170 9.76 23.53 17.33
C LYS A 170 9.48 24.80 18.14
N SER A 171 9.49 25.98 17.51
CA SER A 171 9.15 27.27 18.10
C SER A 171 8.17 27.99 17.18
N TYR A 172 7.14 28.58 17.74
CA TYR A 172 6.14 29.38 17.07
C TYR A 172 5.45 30.27 18.10
N ASP A 173 5.19 31.51 17.79
CA ASP A 173 4.41 32.42 18.66
C ASP A 173 3.17 32.90 17.91
N GLY A 174 1.99 32.49 18.36
CA GLY A 174 0.72 32.82 17.74
C GLY A 174 -0.22 31.63 17.57
N PHE A 175 -1.29 31.87 16.81
CA PHE A 175 -2.29 30.85 16.49
C PHE A 175 -2.66 30.91 15.00
N LYS A 176 -2.49 29.81 14.30
CA LYS A 176 -2.80 29.67 12.87
C LYS A 176 -3.84 28.57 12.67
N VAL A 177 -4.85 28.82 11.85
CA VAL A 177 -5.88 27.86 11.46
C VAL A 177 -5.94 27.77 9.95
N GLU A 178 -6.08 26.56 9.44
CA GLU A 178 -6.24 26.32 8.01
C GLU A 178 -7.48 25.46 7.74
N VAL A 179 -8.23 25.85 6.71
CA VAL A 179 -9.37 25.11 6.17
C VAL A 179 -9.12 24.88 4.69
N PHE A 180 -9.17 23.65 4.27
CA PHE A 180 -8.97 23.23 2.88
C PHE A 180 -10.16 22.40 2.40
N ASN A 181 -10.62 22.66 1.16
CA ASN A 181 -11.61 21.84 0.49
C ASN A 181 -11.22 21.64 -0.97
N MET A 182 -11.35 20.40 -1.46
CA MET A 182 -11.07 20.02 -2.84
C MET A 182 -12.16 19.08 -3.35
N GLN A 183 -12.54 19.22 -4.61
CA GLN A 183 -13.53 18.36 -5.25
C GLN A 183 -13.22 18.15 -6.73
N THR A 184 -13.64 17.01 -7.28
CA THR A 184 -13.59 16.77 -8.73
C THR A 184 -14.68 17.58 -9.43
N ASP A 185 -14.41 18.08 -10.65
CA ASP A 185 -15.40 18.81 -11.44
C ASP A 185 -16.30 17.91 -12.29
N ALA A 186 -15.87 16.69 -12.58
CA ALA A 186 -16.56 15.73 -13.42
C ALA A 186 -17.62 14.88 -12.69
N SER A 187 -17.55 14.77 -11.36
CA SER A 187 -18.56 14.08 -10.56
C SER A 187 -18.58 14.67 -9.16
N ASP A 188 -19.78 14.86 -8.61
CA ASP A 188 -19.96 15.29 -7.21
C ASP A 188 -19.56 14.21 -6.20
N SER A 189 -18.99 13.07 -6.64
CA SER A 189 -18.75 11.90 -5.80
C SER A 189 -17.47 11.99 -4.98
N TYR A 190 -16.40 12.64 -5.46
CA TYR A 190 -15.14 12.74 -4.73
C TYR A 190 -14.91 14.15 -4.19
N GLN A 191 -14.77 14.22 -2.89
CA GLN A 191 -14.46 15.43 -2.14
C GLN A 191 -13.43 15.11 -1.06
N GLU A 192 -12.55 16.06 -0.80
CA GLU A 192 -11.54 15.99 0.25
C GLU A 192 -11.55 17.28 1.07
N GLN A 193 -11.57 17.15 2.39
CA GLN A 193 -11.59 18.26 3.35
C GLN A 193 -10.47 18.08 4.38
N MET A 194 -9.85 19.20 4.75
CA MET A 194 -8.86 19.24 5.81
C MET A 194 -9.08 20.46 6.70
N TYR A 195 -8.93 20.25 7.99
CA TYR A 195 -8.92 21.29 9.02
C TYR A 195 -7.67 21.12 9.84
N SER A 196 -6.89 22.15 9.99
CA SER A 196 -5.67 22.10 10.80
C SER A 196 -5.50 23.37 11.63
N PHE A 197 -4.73 23.23 12.71
CA PHE A 197 -4.31 24.35 13.52
C PHE A 197 -2.85 24.19 13.94
N LEU A 198 -2.18 25.30 14.17
CA LEU A 198 -0.87 25.41 14.78
C LEU A 198 -0.97 26.50 15.85
N TRP A 199 -0.55 26.19 17.06
CA TRP A 199 -0.50 27.13 18.18
C TRP A 199 0.84 26.99 18.86
N GLY A 200 1.44 28.11 19.19
CA GLY A 200 2.66 28.15 19.95
C GLY A 200 2.71 29.37 20.86
N THR A 201 3.52 29.27 21.88
CA THR A 201 3.79 30.36 22.81
C THR A 201 5.06 30.10 23.62
N GLU A 202 5.70 31.15 24.06
CA GLU A 202 6.80 31.13 25.02
C GLU A 202 6.31 31.41 26.44
N VAL A 203 6.66 30.52 27.39
CA VAL A 203 6.31 30.65 28.80
C VAL A 203 7.59 30.59 29.63
N GLY A 204 8.18 31.74 29.85
CA GLY A 204 9.51 31.86 30.50
C GLY A 204 10.58 31.17 29.64
N PRO A 205 11.31 30.16 30.12
CA PRO A 205 12.34 29.47 29.37
C PRO A 205 11.77 28.25 28.55
N ILE A 206 10.45 28.17 28.36
CA ILE A 206 9.83 27.04 27.71
C ILE A 206 9.06 27.51 26.47
N ASP A 207 9.46 27.01 25.30
CA ASP A 207 8.69 27.11 24.05
C ASP A 207 7.75 25.93 23.93
N ILE A 208 6.48 26.21 23.67
CA ILE A 208 5.46 25.19 23.48
C ILE A 208 4.83 25.37 22.12
N VAL A 209 4.80 24.26 21.35
CA VAL A 209 4.10 24.21 20.06
C VAL A 209 3.13 23.04 20.08
N THR A 210 1.91 23.26 19.62
CA THR A 210 0.94 22.18 19.40
C THR A 210 0.27 22.35 18.06
N SER A 211 -0.02 21.25 17.40
CA SER A 211 -0.69 21.23 16.10
C SER A 211 -1.61 20.03 15.97
N GLY A 212 -2.69 20.21 15.25
CA GLY A 212 -3.61 19.14 14.94
C GLY A 212 -4.14 19.28 13.53
N GLN A 213 -4.39 18.14 12.90
CA GLN A 213 -4.97 18.06 11.55
C GLN A 213 -6.04 16.99 11.54
N TRP A 214 -7.17 17.29 10.96
CA TRP A 214 -8.20 16.33 10.62
C TRP A 214 -8.48 16.39 9.12
N ARG A 215 -8.48 15.23 8.45
CA ARG A 215 -8.74 15.07 7.02
C ARG A 215 -9.82 14.01 6.80
N ASP A 216 -10.72 14.27 5.89
CA ASP A 216 -11.77 13.35 5.43
C ASP A 216 -11.86 13.41 3.93
N ASN A 217 -11.87 12.26 3.26
CA ASN A 217 -12.22 12.16 1.86
C ASN A 217 -13.37 11.18 1.64
N SER A 218 -14.23 11.49 0.70
CA SER A 218 -15.24 10.56 0.21
C SER A 218 -14.60 9.47 -0.64
N ASN A 219 -15.35 8.42 -0.95
CA ASN A 219 -14.90 7.43 -1.92
C ASN A 219 -15.09 7.93 -3.37
N LEU A 220 -14.27 7.38 -4.28
CA LEU A 220 -14.43 7.44 -5.73
C LEU A 220 -14.64 6.02 -6.22
N LEU A 221 -15.82 5.69 -6.68
CA LEU A 221 -16.11 4.37 -7.21
C LEU A 221 -15.48 4.17 -8.59
N TRP A 222 -15.12 2.95 -8.89
CA TRP A 222 -14.64 2.61 -10.24
C TRP A 222 -15.70 2.90 -11.31
N SER A 223 -16.97 2.63 -10.99
CA SER A 223 -18.12 2.95 -11.87
C SER A 223 -18.29 4.45 -12.17
N ASP A 224 -17.74 5.35 -11.32
CA ASP A 224 -17.76 6.80 -11.57
C ASP A 224 -16.83 7.21 -12.72
N ARG A 225 -15.94 6.34 -13.13
CA ARG A 225 -15.03 6.49 -14.28
C ARG A 225 -15.37 5.47 -15.35
N SER A 226 -16.49 5.72 -16.06
CA SER A 226 -17.06 4.76 -17.02
C SER A 226 -16.06 4.27 -18.09
N GLU A 227 -15.14 5.12 -18.52
CA GLU A 227 -14.13 4.75 -19.51
C GLU A 227 -13.12 3.74 -18.97
N LEU A 228 -12.66 3.90 -17.72
CA LEU A 228 -11.76 2.98 -17.03
C LEU A 228 -12.52 1.71 -16.63
N TYR A 229 -13.75 1.86 -16.14
CA TYR A 229 -14.61 0.74 -15.76
C TYR A 229 -14.87 -0.21 -16.93
N ASN A 230 -15.16 0.34 -18.12
CA ASN A 230 -15.40 -0.46 -19.32
C ASN A 230 -14.11 -1.06 -19.91
N ALA A 231 -12.95 -0.53 -19.57
CA ALA A 231 -11.65 -1.06 -19.98
C ALA A 231 -11.11 -2.13 -19.04
N GLY A 232 -11.52 -2.11 -17.76
CA GLY A 232 -10.97 -2.96 -16.73
C GLY A 232 -11.56 -4.36 -16.66
N PHE A 233 -10.88 -5.25 -15.94
CA PHE A 233 -11.33 -6.61 -15.65
C PHE A 233 -12.22 -6.60 -14.41
N ASN A 234 -13.53 -6.48 -14.61
CA ASN A 234 -14.52 -6.29 -13.55
C ASN A 234 -15.52 -7.43 -13.39
N TYR A 235 -15.32 -8.58 -14.08
CA TYR A 235 -16.22 -9.73 -14.05
C TYR A 235 -15.59 -10.95 -13.40
N SER A 236 -16.42 -11.71 -12.63
CA SER A 236 -16.07 -12.99 -12.04
C SER A 236 -17.01 -14.08 -12.52
N SER A 237 -16.49 -15.26 -12.82
CA SER A 237 -17.30 -16.47 -13.08
C SER A 237 -17.86 -17.09 -11.80
N SER A 238 -17.53 -16.54 -10.62
CA SER A 238 -18.12 -16.90 -9.34
C SER A 238 -19.01 -15.78 -8.85
N GLY A 239 -20.28 -16.03 -8.66
CA GLY A 239 -21.24 -15.01 -8.26
C GLY A 239 -22.46 -15.57 -7.53
N ASN A 240 -23.42 -14.70 -7.26
CA ASN A 240 -24.77 -15.04 -6.86
C ASN A 240 -25.71 -14.07 -7.61
N PRO A 241 -26.39 -14.53 -8.67
CA PRO A 241 -26.56 -15.92 -9.17
C PRO A 241 -25.26 -16.64 -9.50
N GLY A 242 -25.17 -17.93 -9.14
CA GLY A 242 -23.98 -18.75 -9.28
C GLY A 242 -24.06 -19.81 -10.39
N GLN A 243 -23.18 -20.78 -10.31
CA GLN A 243 -23.12 -21.91 -11.21
C GLN A 243 -23.01 -23.18 -10.41
N TYR A 244 -23.61 -24.24 -10.98
CA TYR A 244 -23.70 -25.55 -10.37
C TYR A 244 -23.29 -26.64 -11.36
N THR A 245 -22.81 -27.75 -10.82
CA THR A 245 -22.47 -28.94 -11.58
C THR A 245 -23.62 -29.94 -11.46
N VAL A 246 -24.31 -30.17 -12.57
CA VAL A 246 -25.48 -31.07 -12.66
C VAL A 246 -25.04 -32.41 -13.26
N PRO A 247 -25.38 -33.56 -12.65
CA PRO A 247 -25.02 -34.87 -13.18
C PRO A 247 -25.72 -35.14 -14.51
N LYS A 248 -25.01 -35.88 -15.39
CA LYS A 248 -25.58 -36.35 -16.67
C LYS A 248 -26.11 -37.76 -16.54
N ARG A 249 -27.25 -38.03 -17.21
CA ARG A 249 -27.84 -39.33 -17.29
C ARG A 249 -27.80 -39.86 -18.72
N ASP A 250 -27.82 -41.17 -18.88
CA ASP A 250 -27.99 -41.84 -20.18
C ASP A 250 -29.48 -41.91 -20.62
N ALA A 251 -29.73 -42.52 -21.76
CA ALA A 251 -31.08 -42.69 -22.29
C ALA A 251 -31.98 -43.58 -21.43
N SER A 252 -31.43 -44.37 -20.52
CA SER A 252 -32.19 -45.18 -19.55
C SER A 252 -32.44 -44.44 -18.23
N GLY A 253 -31.91 -43.20 -18.09
CA GLY A 253 -32.01 -42.41 -16.89
C GLY A 253 -30.91 -42.70 -15.85
N MET A 254 -29.95 -43.57 -16.12
CA MET A 254 -28.87 -43.91 -15.20
C MET A 254 -27.79 -42.84 -15.23
N LEU A 255 -27.16 -42.59 -14.06
CA LEU A 255 -26.05 -41.66 -13.93
C LEU A 255 -24.84 -42.15 -14.73
N THR A 256 -24.27 -41.30 -15.57
CA THR A 256 -23.12 -41.63 -16.42
C THR A 256 -21.74 -41.38 -15.73
N GLY A 257 -21.75 -40.76 -14.57
CA GLY A 257 -20.53 -40.25 -13.92
C GLY A 257 -20.04 -38.91 -14.50
N ALA A 258 -20.54 -38.50 -15.66
CA ALA A 258 -20.22 -37.18 -16.24
C ALA A 258 -21.17 -36.09 -15.69
N THR A 259 -20.72 -34.86 -15.74
CA THR A 259 -21.47 -33.68 -15.27
C THR A 259 -21.55 -32.60 -16.35
N SER A 260 -22.42 -31.63 -16.15
CA SER A 260 -22.52 -30.41 -16.95
C SER A 260 -22.63 -29.20 -16.03
N ARG A 261 -21.88 -28.12 -16.36
CA ARG A 261 -22.03 -26.85 -15.68
C ARG A 261 -23.33 -26.18 -16.16
N GLN A 262 -24.07 -25.62 -15.19
CA GLN A 262 -25.31 -24.90 -15.45
C GLN A 262 -25.38 -23.66 -14.56
N GLY A 263 -25.80 -22.53 -15.12
CA GLY A 263 -26.04 -21.29 -14.38
C GLY A 263 -27.35 -21.37 -13.58
N ASP A 264 -27.41 -20.59 -12.50
CA ASP A 264 -28.62 -20.32 -11.75
C ASP A 264 -29.69 -19.68 -12.67
N LEU A 265 -30.97 -19.97 -12.46
CA LEU A 265 -32.07 -19.34 -13.20
C LEU A 265 -32.09 -17.81 -13.06
N GLY A 266 -31.61 -17.28 -11.94
CA GLY A 266 -31.46 -15.85 -11.71
C GLY A 266 -30.52 -15.17 -12.69
N CYS A 267 -29.64 -15.90 -13.35
CA CYS A 267 -28.70 -15.34 -14.30
C CYS A 267 -29.40 -14.64 -15.49
N GLY A 268 -30.42 -15.25 -16.08
CA GLY A 268 -31.18 -14.63 -17.16
C GLY A 268 -32.21 -13.59 -16.65
N VAL A 269 -32.84 -13.88 -15.52
CA VAL A 269 -33.95 -13.09 -14.98
C VAL A 269 -33.44 -11.81 -14.34
N MET A 270 -32.35 -11.88 -13.62
CA MET A 270 -31.73 -10.68 -12.97
C MET A 270 -31.19 -9.68 -13.99
N ALA A 271 -30.80 -10.16 -15.18
CA ALA A 271 -30.38 -9.29 -16.28
C ALA A 271 -31.53 -8.49 -16.88
N ASP A 272 -32.73 -9.09 -16.96
CA ASP A 272 -33.94 -8.47 -17.52
C ASP A 272 -34.66 -7.54 -16.52
N GLN A 273 -34.50 -7.78 -15.21
CA GLN A 273 -35.15 -6.96 -14.16
C GLN A 273 -34.30 -5.75 -13.69
N VAL A 274 -33.06 -5.71 -14.03
CA VAL A 274 -32.24 -4.55 -13.78
C VAL A 274 -32.27 -3.72 -15.03
N ASP A 275 -32.80 -2.50 -14.90
CA ASP A 275 -32.85 -1.52 -15.95
C ASP A 275 -31.51 -1.49 -16.70
N ALA A 276 -31.49 -1.90 -17.96
CA ALA A 276 -30.28 -1.95 -18.79
C ALA A 276 -29.63 -0.58 -18.97
N THR A 277 -30.29 0.48 -18.48
CA THR A 277 -29.78 1.85 -18.42
C THR A 277 -29.16 2.21 -17.07
N ALA A 278 -29.36 1.40 -16.00
CA ALA A 278 -28.71 1.61 -14.73
C ALA A 278 -27.35 0.89 -14.74
N SER A 279 -26.28 1.65 -14.90
CA SER A 279 -24.92 1.20 -14.58
C SER A 279 -24.89 0.69 -13.13
N GLY A 280 -24.84 -0.63 -12.90
CA GLY A 280 -24.85 -1.20 -11.56
C GLY A 280 -25.66 -2.47 -11.40
N ALA A 281 -26.09 -3.10 -12.46
CA ALA A 281 -26.65 -4.44 -12.44
C ALA A 281 -25.56 -5.47 -12.17
N GLY A 282 -25.48 -5.98 -10.95
CA GLY A 282 -24.44 -6.92 -10.49
C GLY A 282 -24.36 -8.26 -11.20
N VAL A 283 -25.09 -8.43 -12.30
CA VAL A 283 -25.07 -9.61 -13.12
C VAL A 283 -25.24 -9.16 -14.55
N ARG A 284 -24.20 -9.28 -15.36
CA ARG A 284 -24.38 -9.27 -16.81
C ARG A 284 -24.52 -10.71 -17.30
N SER A 285 -25.70 -11.04 -17.80
CA SER A 285 -25.79 -12.09 -18.83
C SER A 285 -24.95 -11.62 -20.03
N ASN A 286 -24.50 -12.56 -20.87
CA ASN A 286 -23.98 -12.26 -22.20
C ASN A 286 -24.83 -11.12 -22.81
N PRO A 287 -24.27 -10.09 -23.50
CA PRO A 287 -25.04 -8.97 -24.08
C PRO A 287 -26.24 -9.39 -24.94
N ASN A 288 -26.29 -10.62 -25.33
CA ASN A 288 -27.39 -11.20 -26.09
C ASN A 288 -28.44 -11.92 -25.22
N GLY A 289 -28.43 -11.76 -23.88
CA GLY A 289 -29.40 -12.43 -22.98
C GLY A 289 -29.22 -13.94 -22.89
N SER A 290 -28.20 -14.52 -23.47
CA SER A 290 -27.87 -15.94 -23.38
C SER A 290 -26.79 -16.19 -22.37
N LEU A 291 -26.91 -17.27 -21.59
CA LEU A 291 -25.77 -17.87 -20.87
C LEU A 291 -24.59 -17.98 -21.86
N GLY A 292 -23.39 -17.65 -21.46
CA GLY A 292 -22.19 -17.83 -22.29
C GLY A 292 -22.13 -19.22 -22.87
N SER A 293 -21.36 -19.46 -23.92
CA SER A 293 -21.27 -20.72 -24.67
C SER A 293 -21.08 -21.97 -23.76
N ASN A 294 -20.71 -21.78 -22.50
CA ASN A 294 -20.51 -22.80 -21.48
C ASN A 294 -21.55 -22.74 -20.35
N ASN A 295 -22.68 -22.10 -20.52
CA ASN A 295 -23.68 -21.88 -19.47
C ASN A 295 -23.11 -21.19 -18.20
N THR A 296 -22.19 -20.27 -18.37
CA THR A 296 -21.53 -19.58 -17.30
C THR A 296 -22.23 -18.26 -16.97
N CYS A 297 -22.53 -18.04 -15.70
CA CYS A 297 -23.08 -16.80 -15.17
C CYS A 297 -21.95 -15.94 -14.65
N TYR A 298 -21.87 -14.68 -15.06
CA TYR A 298 -20.83 -13.75 -14.65
C TYR A 298 -21.39 -12.69 -13.72
N MET A 299 -20.63 -12.39 -12.69
CA MET A 299 -20.93 -11.32 -11.73
C MET A 299 -20.01 -10.11 -12.00
N ASP A 300 -20.60 -8.95 -12.17
CA ASP A 300 -19.88 -7.68 -12.20
C ASP A 300 -19.53 -7.25 -10.76
N PHE A 301 -18.30 -7.54 -10.33
CA PHE A 301 -17.84 -7.16 -9.00
C PHE A 301 -17.26 -5.74 -8.97
N GLY A 302 -16.89 -5.19 -10.12
CA GLY A 302 -16.28 -3.86 -10.21
C GLY A 302 -17.22 -2.74 -9.78
N GLN A 303 -18.54 -2.95 -9.83
CA GLN A 303 -19.52 -1.95 -9.39
C GLN A 303 -19.39 -1.55 -7.91
N TRP A 304 -18.77 -2.40 -7.08
CA TRP A 304 -18.57 -2.14 -5.66
C TRP A 304 -17.16 -1.69 -5.33
N TRP A 305 -16.23 -1.76 -6.29
CA TRP A 305 -14.86 -1.42 -6.04
C TRP A 305 -14.59 0.07 -6.18
N GLU A 306 -13.63 0.54 -5.42
CA GLU A 306 -13.25 1.93 -5.31
C GLU A 306 -11.87 2.15 -5.92
N LEU A 307 -11.78 3.20 -6.75
CA LEU A 307 -10.49 3.75 -7.20
C LEU A 307 -9.83 4.56 -6.07
N GLN A 308 -10.67 5.15 -5.23
CA GLN A 308 -10.25 5.84 -4.01
C GLN A 308 -11.26 5.51 -2.91
N PRO A 309 -10.87 4.85 -1.83
CA PRO A 309 -11.80 4.59 -0.75
C PRO A 309 -11.95 5.78 0.19
N LYS A 310 -13.02 5.74 0.98
CA LYS A 310 -13.23 6.72 2.04
C LYS A 310 -12.18 6.57 3.12
N ASN A 311 -11.53 7.69 3.48
CA ASN A 311 -10.52 7.75 4.52
C ASN A 311 -10.78 8.92 5.46
N GLN A 312 -10.66 8.67 6.76
CA GLN A 312 -10.67 9.69 7.80
C GLN A 312 -9.37 9.60 8.58
N GLN A 313 -8.70 10.72 8.73
CA GLN A 313 -7.41 10.82 9.38
C GLN A 313 -7.40 11.94 10.41
N ALA A 314 -6.78 11.69 11.55
CA ALA A 314 -6.43 12.70 12.54
C ALA A 314 -4.96 12.55 12.91
N VAL A 315 -4.22 13.65 12.91
CA VAL A 315 -2.81 13.71 13.32
C VAL A 315 -2.67 14.82 14.34
N PHE A 316 -1.95 14.57 15.39
CA PHE A 316 -1.65 15.52 16.45
C PHE A 316 -0.15 15.52 16.75
N TYR A 317 0.41 16.70 16.93
CA TYR A 317 1.80 16.94 17.31
C TYR A 317 1.85 17.93 18.48
N ALA A 318 2.75 17.69 19.42
CA ALA A 318 3.10 18.65 20.46
C ALA A 318 4.62 18.61 20.70
N ASN A 319 5.19 19.77 20.92
CA ASN A 319 6.60 19.97 21.28
C ASN A 319 6.70 20.92 22.46
N ALA A 320 7.61 20.63 23.39
CA ALA A 320 8.02 21.54 24.43
C ALA A 320 9.56 21.57 24.47
N ASN A 321 10.11 22.75 24.29
CA ASN A 321 11.54 23.00 24.38
C ASN A 321 11.82 23.81 25.64
N TYR A 322 12.68 23.31 26.53
CA TYR A 322 13.04 23.96 27.79
C TYR A 322 14.53 24.29 27.80
N GLU A 323 14.85 25.53 27.65
CA GLU A 323 16.21 26.05 27.73
C GLU A 323 16.55 26.39 29.19
N VAL A 324 17.34 25.52 29.82
CA VAL A 324 17.76 25.71 31.22
C VAL A 324 18.81 26.81 31.29
N ASN A 325 19.76 26.80 30.37
CA ASN A 325 20.79 27.78 30.10
C ASN A 325 21.47 27.45 28.76
N ASP A 326 22.43 28.25 28.30
CA ASP A 326 23.17 28.06 27.03
C ASP A 326 23.82 26.68 26.88
N ASP A 327 24.08 26.00 28.00
CA ASP A 327 24.75 24.70 28.03
C ASP A 327 23.79 23.49 28.11
N LEU A 328 22.50 23.69 28.41
CA LEU A 328 21.57 22.59 28.67
C LEU A 328 20.17 22.91 28.19
N THR A 329 19.69 22.14 27.22
CA THR A 329 18.34 22.23 26.69
C THR A 329 17.68 20.86 26.76
N PHE A 330 16.40 20.82 27.14
CA PHE A 330 15.56 19.64 27.08
C PHE A 330 14.47 19.84 26.02
N ASN A 331 14.18 18.79 25.23
CA ASN A 331 13.08 18.79 24.29
C ASN A 331 12.18 17.58 24.51
N ALA A 332 10.87 17.78 24.47
CA ALA A 332 9.89 16.72 24.59
C ALA A 332 8.92 16.79 23.40
N GLN A 333 8.75 15.69 22.68
CA GLN A 333 7.86 15.57 21.53
C GLN A 333 6.82 14.49 21.77
N LEU A 334 5.59 14.76 21.34
CA LEU A 334 4.50 13.82 21.31
C LEU A 334 3.82 13.85 19.94
N ASN A 335 3.67 12.67 19.34
CA ASN A 335 2.90 12.48 18.11
C ASN A 335 1.82 11.45 18.37
N TRP A 336 0.63 11.72 17.84
CA TRP A 336 -0.47 10.76 17.79
C TRP A 336 -1.15 10.86 16.45
N ASN A 337 -1.47 9.70 15.88
CA ASN A 337 -2.30 9.65 14.69
C ASN A 337 -3.36 8.55 14.77
N SER A 338 -4.40 8.70 13.99
CA SER A 338 -5.40 7.69 13.74
C SER A 338 -5.96 7.85 12.35
N MET A 339 -5.87 6.80 11.56
CA MET A 339 -6.46 6.73 10.23
C MET A 339 -7.51 5.63 10.22
N THR A 340 -8.65 5.91 9.64
CA THR A 340 -9.74 4.95 9.45
C THR A 340 -10.12 4.93 7.99
N TYR A 341 -10.10 3.76 7.45
CA TYR A 341 -10.30 3.43 6.08
C TYR A 341 -11.58 2.61 5.93
N GLN A 342 -12.45 3.00 5.04
CA GLN A 342 -13.70 2.30 4.77
C GLN A 342 -13.74 1.99 3.28
N GLY A 343 -13.66 0.71 2.96
CA GLY A 343 -13.77 0.22 1.59
C GLY A 343 -15.10 -0.49 1.37
N GLN A 344 -15.44 -0.69 0.12
CA GLN A 344 -16.55 -1.53 -0.31
C GLN A 344 -16.00 -2.71 -1.12
N GLU A 345 -16.50 -3.89 -0.81
CA GLU A 345 -16.08 -5.12 -1.46
C GLU A 345 -17.28 -5.90 -1.96
N SER A 346 -17.08 -6.76 -2.94
CA SER A 346 -18.06 -7.79 -3.30
C SER A 346 -18.08 -8.88 -2.22
N ALA A 347 -19.11 -9.71 -2.20
CA ALA A 347 -19.13 -10.92 -1.38
C ALA A 347 -17.85 -11.75 -1.60
N ALA A 348 -17.32 -12.36 -0.54
CA ALA A 348 -16.10 -13.14 -0.62
C ALA A 348 -16.21 -14.28 -1.64
N ASN A 349 -15.15 -14.43 -2.46
CA ASN A 349 -15.02 -15.54 -3.37
C ASN A 349 -14.62 -16.80 -2.57
N PRO A 350 -15.32 -17.92 -2.71
CA PRO A 350 -15.03 -19.16 -1.98
C PRO A 350 -13.65 -19.75 -2.30
N GLY A 351 -13.06 -19.38 -3.42
CA GLY A 351 -11.83 -19.98 -3.87
C GLY A 351 -11.93 -21.50 -4.02
N GLY A 352 -10.94 -22.22 -3.53
CA GLY A 352 -10.90 -23.68 -3.63
C GLY A 352 -11.75 -24.46 -2.61
N ARG A 353 -12.50 -23.78 -1.72
CA ARG A 353 -13.36 -24.48 -0.74
C ARG A 353 -14.75 -24.75 -1.22
N VAL A 354 -15.10 -24.32 -2.42
CA VAL A 354 -16.43 -24.60 -3.01
C VAL A 354 -16.71 -26.09 -3.13
N ASP A 355 -15.68 -26.89 -3.37
CA ASP A 355 -15.78 -28.35 -3.48
C ASP A 355 -15.88 -29.05 -2.11
N GLU A 356 -15.58 -28.33 -1.01
CA GLU A 356 -15.76 -28.81 0.36
C GLU A 356 -17.22 -28.61 0.86
N LEU A 357 -18.03 -27.82 0.13
CA LEU A 357 -19.41 -27.59 0.50
C LEU A 357 -20.26 -28.86 0.27
N PRO A 358 -21.31 -29.07 1.09
CA PRO A 358 -22.19 -30.19 0.91
C PRO A 358 -22.91 -30.11 -0.44
N MET A 359 -23.15 -31.27 -1.04
CA MET A 359 -23.96 -31.39 -2.23
C MET A 359 -25.39 -30.90 -1.94
N LEU A 360 -25.94 -30.09 -2.84
CA LEU A 360 -27.29 -29.58 -2.74
C LEU A 360 -28.25 -30.67 -3.20
N ARG A 361 -29.11 -31.10 -2.32
CA ARG A 361 -30.11 -32.14 -2.65
C ARG A 361 -31.20 -31.62 -3.57
N GLY A 362 -31.75 -32.52 -4.38
CA GLY A 362 -32.85 -32.20 -5.30
C GLY A 362 -34.09 -31.69 -4.57
N GLU A 363 -34.28 -32.10 -3.32
CA GLU A 363 -35.40 -31.73 -2.43
C GLU A 363 -35.28 -30.32 -1.86
N LEU A 364 -34.08 -29.68 -1.93
CA LEU A 364 -33.89 -28.33 -1.40
C LEU A 364 -34.83 -27.35 -2.10
N PRO A 365 -35.66 -26.60 -1.36
CA PRO A 365 -36.60 -25.65 -1.93
C PRO A 365 -35.96 -24.68 -2.90
N GLY A 366 -36.50 -24.61 -4.11
CA GLY A 366 -35.95 -23.71 -5.14
C GLY A 366 -34.94 -24.34 -6.08
N ASN A 367 -34.57 -25.61 -5.91
CA ASN A 367 -33.71 -26.31 -6.87
C ASN A 367 -34.38 -26.38 -8.24
N PRO A 368 -33.83 -25.77 -9.30
CA PRO A 368 -34.49 -25.69 -10.61
C PRO A 368 -34.15 -26.87 -11.55
N TYR A 369 -33.24 -27.76 -11.16
CA TYR A 369 -32.62 -28.74 -12.06
C TYR A 369 -33.44 -30.03 -12.12
N ARG A 370 -34.60 -29.97 -12.80
CA ARG A 370 -35.45 -31.10 -13.07
C ARG A 370 -34.70 -32.27 -13.70
N ALA A 371 -34.77 -33.46 -13.12
CA ALA A 371 -34.12 -34.65 -13.62
C ALA A 371 -34.70 -35.08 -14.99
N LYS A 372 -33.79 -35.36 -15.96
CA LYS A 372 -34.14 -35.76 -17.34
C LYS A 372 -33.15 -36.83 -17.82
N ASP A 373 -33.65 -37.71 -18.74
CA ASP A 373 -32.78 -38.64 -19.47
C ASP A 373 -31.92 -37.92 -20.55
N ALA A 374 -31.04 -38.61 -21.24
CA ALA A 374 -30.21 -38.05 -22.32
C ALA A 374 -31.04 -37.54 -23.52
N ASN A 375 -32.28 -37.94 -23.67
CA ASN A 375 -33.20 -37.48 -24.71
C ASN A 375 -34.05 -36.28 -24.28
N GLY A 376 -33.88 -35.82 -23.02
CA GLY A 376 -34.61 -34.68 -22.44
C GLY A 376 -35.97 -35.05 -21.83
N ASN A 377 -36.32 -36.34 -21.73
CA ASN A 377 -37.55 -36.75 -21.09
C ASN A 377 -37.46 -36.63 -19.57
N PRO A 378 -38.52 -36.10 -18.89
CA PRO A 378 -38.53 -36.01 -17.45
C PRO A 378 -38.47 -37.39 -16.80
N LEU A 379 -37.69 -37.51 -15.73
CA LEU A 379 -37.59 -38.70 -14.90
C LEU A 379 -38.44 -38.58 -13.64
N PHE A 380 -38.86 -39.74 -13.12
CA PHE A 380 -39.66 -39.85 -11.91
C PHE A 380 -38.95 -40.76 -10.91
N ALA A 381 -39.14 -40.51 -9.64
CA ALA A 381 -38.56 -41.27 -8.53
C ALA A 381 -39.61 -42.10 -7.80
N ALA A 382 -39.20 -43.22 -7.23
CA ALA A 382 -40.07 -43.98 -6.33
C ALA A 382 -40.35 -43.14 -5.07
N ASP A 383 -41.57 -43.29 -4.55
CA ASP A 383 -42.06 -42.76 -3.27
C ASP A 383 -42.87 -43.91 -2.58
N LEU A 384 -42.10 -44.85 -2.03
CA LEU A 384 -42.64 -46.08 -1.46
C LEU A 384 -43.21 -45.85 -0.05
N ASN A 385 -42.76 -44.80 0.63
CA ASN A 385 -43.19 -44.43 1.97
C ASN A 385 -44.35 -43.38 1.99
N GLY A 386 -44.59 -42.73 0.85
CA GLY A 386 -45.66 -41.75 0.67
C GLY A 386 -45.44 -40.40 1.30
N ASP A 387 -44.17 -40.05 1.52
CA ASP A 387 -43.78 -38.77 2.12
C ASP A 387 -43.58 -37.63 1.11
N THR A 388 -43.84 -37.91 -0.18
CA THR A 388 -43.65 -37.01 -1.33
C THR A 388 -42.17 -36.62 -1.62
N LEU A 389 -41.22 -37.36 -1.06
CA LEU A 389 -39.82 -37.23 -1.34
C LEU A 389 -39.28 -38.41 -2.18
N PRO A 390 -38.21 -38.22 -2.98
CA PRO A 390 -37.59 -39.31 -3.73
C PRO A 390 -36.98 -40.36 -2.83
N ASP A 391 -37.35 -41.59 -2.91
CA ASP A 391 -36.68 -42.71 -2.25
C ASP A 391 -35.27 -42.87 -2.77
N ARG A 392 -34.33 -43.12 -1.85
CA ARG A 392 -32.90 -43.30 -2.15
C ARG A 392 -32.43 -44.69 -1.75
N ASN A 393 -31.52 -45.24 -2.54
CA ASN A 393 -30.87 -46.50 -2.18
C ASN A 393 -29.81 -46.28 -1.05
N ALA A 394 -29.17 -47.34 -0.57
CA ALA A 394 -28.18 -47.28 0.49
C ALA A 394 -26.93 -46.43 0.12
N ALA A 395 -26.70 -46.15 -1.15
CA ALA A 395 -25.65 -45.24 -1.65
C ALA A 395 -26.12 -43.78 -1.79
N GLY A 396 -27.37 -43.46 -1.37
CA GLY A 396 -27.94 -42.13 -1.46
C GLY A 396 -28.46 -41.75 -2.85
N VAL A 397 -28.41 -42.64 -3.83
CA VAL A 397 -28.87 -42.38 -5.21
C VAL A 397 -30.37 -42.57 -5.31
N VAL A 398 -31.05 -41.61 -5.98
CA VAL A 398 -32.51 -41.64 -6.21
C VAL A 398 -32.90 -42.89 -6.99
N GLN A 399 -33.92 -43.62 -6.51
CA GLN A 399 -34.47 -44.77 -7.17
C GLN A 399 -35.51 -44.33 -8.21
N LEU A 400 -35.32 -44.74 -9.47
CA LEU A 400 -36.23 -44.37 -10.56
C LEU A 400 -37.49 -45.26 -10.59
N ASP A 401 -38.66 -44.65 -10.75
CA ASP A 401 -39.94 -45.28 -11.00
C ASP A 401 -40.75 -44.43 -11.99
N PRO A 402 -41.08 -44.94 -13.20
CA PRO A 402 -41.88 -44.19 -14.19
C PRO A 402 -43.26 -43.78 -13.69
N SER A 403 -43.80 -44.47 -12.66
CA SER A 403 -45.09 -44.15 -12.03
C SER A 403 -44.98 -43.30 -10.78
N GLY A 404 -43.76 -42.94 -10.39
CA GLY A 404 -43.46 -42.22 -9.16
C GLY A 404 -43.63 -40.69 -9.23
N ILE A 405 -42.97 -40.03 -8.32
CA ILE A 405 -43.02 -38.56 -8.19
C ILE A 405 -41.93 -37.84 -9.01
N PRO A 406 -42.21 -36.61 -9.45
CA PRO A 406 -41.22 -35.79 -10.09
C PRO A 406 -40.13 -35.38 -9.11
N PHE A 407 -38.85 -35.41 -9.53
CA PHE A 407 -37.71 -34.99 -8.69
C PHE A 407 -36.71 -34.09 -9.44
N ASN A 408 -35.88 -33.35 -8.68
CA ASN A 408 -34.77 -32.57 -9.19
C ASN A 408 -33.44 -33.27 -8.88
N GLU A 409 -32.43 -32.99 -9.70
CA GLU A 409 -31.07 -33.53 -9.51
C GLU A 409 -30.39 -32.97 -8.27
N ASP A 410 -29.63 -33.82 -7.62
CA ASP A 410 -28.62 -33.36 -6.67
C ASP A 410 -27.47 -32.65 -7.43
N VAL A 411 -27.04 -31.50 -6.95
CA VAL A 411 -26.03 -30.73 -7.66
C VAL A 411 -24.90 -30.26 -6.72
N ASN A 412 -23.72 -30.04 -7.29
CA ASN A 412 -22.61 -29.45 -6.58
C ASN A 412 -22.39 -27.99 -7.04
N PHE A 413 -21.77 -27.22 -6.16
CA PHE A 413 -21.34 -25.86 -6.50
C PHE A 413 -20.20 -25.90 -7.53
N SER A 414 -20.15 -24.88 -8.42
CA SER A 414 -19.05 -24.72 -9.38
C SER A 414 -18.45 -23.33 -9.36
N GLY A 415 -19.21 -22.29 -9.63
CA GLY A 415 -18.78 -20.89 -9.56
C GLY A 415 -19.83 -20.10 -8.80
N TRP A 416 -19.71 -20.03 -7.47
CA TRP A 416 -20.76 -19.52 -6.61
C TRP A 416 -20.20 -18.69 -5.46
N ARG A 417 -20.99 -17.71 -4.99
CA ARG A 417 -20.75 -16.94 -3.76
C ARG A 417 -22.00 -17.02 -2.88
N PRO A 418 -21.85 -17.00 -1.54
CA PRO A 418 -22.98 -17.15 -0.63
C PRO A 418 -24.06 -16.07 -0.81
N PHE A 419 -23.65 -14.85 -1.10
CA PHE A 419 -24.54 -13.71 -1.23
C PHE A 419 -24.15 -12.87 -2.44
N GLY A 420 -25.15 -12.15 -2.95
CA GLY A 420 -25.00 -11.21 -4.05
C GLY A 420 -26.13 -10.20 -4.05
N LYS A 421 -26.29 -9.47 -5.13
CA LYS A 421 -27.31 -8.41 -5.25
C LYS A 421 -28.74 -8.89 -5.06
N SER A 422 -29.02 -10.16 -5.38
CA SER A 422 -30.34 -10.78 -5.21
C SER A 422 -30.78 -10.94 -3.75
N GLN A 423 -29.85 -10.81 -2.79
CA GLN A 423 -30.08 -11.05 -1.37
C GLN A 423 -29.68 -9.84 -0.50
N THR A 424 -29.88 -8.66 -0.99
CA THR A 424 -29.44 -7.39 -0.40
C THR A 424 -30.09 -7.01 0.94
N SER A 425 -31.13 -7.72 1.37
CA SER A 425 -31.84 -7.42 2.62
C SER A 425 -31.26 -8.11 3.85
N SER A 426 -30.19 -8.89 3.71
CA SER A 426 -29.59 -9.62 4.83
C SER A 426 -28.53 -8.79 5.56
N ALA A 427 -28.26 -9.12 6.82
CA ALA A 427 -27.29 -8.44 7.66
C ALA A 427 -25.89 -8.42 7.06
N GLY A 428 -25.15 -7.38 7.34
CA GLY A 428 -23.76 -7.23 6.91
C GLY A 428 -23.58 -6.60 5.54
N HIS A 429 -24.63 -6.41 4.76
CA HIS A 429 -24.58 -5.75 3.45
C HIS A 429 -24.98 -4.28 3.53
N ASN A 430 -24.38 -3.45 2.68
CA ASN A 430 -24.95 -2.15 2.35
C ASN A 430 -26.18 -2.30 1.45
N SER A 431 -27.01 -1.26 1.34
CA SER A 431 -28.22 -1.27 0.52
C SER A 431 -27.98 -1.56 -0.97
N ASN A 432 -26.76 -1.38 -1.45
CA ASN A 432 -26.33 -1.67 -2.83
C ASN A 432 -25.76 -3.09 -3.03
N GLY A 433 -25.77 -3.94 -1.99
CA GLY A 433 -25.23 -5.30 -2.03
C GLY A 433 -23.72 -5.42 -1.80
N SER A 434 -23.05 -4.30 -1.53
CA SER A 434 -21.63 -4.32 -1.16
C SER A 434 -21.43 -4.70 0.31
N PHE A 435 -20.23 -5.18 0.61
CA PHE A 435 -19.78 -5.44 1.98
C PHE A 435 -18.82 -4.35 2.43
N PRO A 436 -19.03 -3.72 3.59
CA PRO A 436 -18.11 -2.72 4.09
C PRO A 436 -16.85 -3.39 4.64
N GLY A 437 -15.70 -3.09 4.05
CA GLY A 437 -14.39 -3.32 4.64
C GLY A 437 -14.04 -2.17 5.60
N PHE A 438 -13.32 -2.46 6.65
CA PHE A 438 -12.86 -1.47 7.61
C PHE A 438 -11.42 -1.77 8.00
N TYR A 439 -10.59 -0.77 7.91
CA TYR A 439 -9.22 -0.83 8.39
C TYR A 439 -8.93 0.41 9.24
N ARG A 440 -8.33 0.21 10.39
CA ARG A 440 -7.89 1.29 11.28
C ARG A 440 -6.44 1.10 11.64
N GLU A 441 -5.70 2.16 11.47
CA GLU A 441 -4.34 2.32 11.90
C GLU A 441 -4.28 3.45 12.94
N SER A 442 -3.50 3.27 13.97
CA SER A 442 -3.25 4.32 14.96
C SER A 442 -1.85 4.16 15.53
N SER A 443 -1.12 5.26 15.63
CA SER A 443 0.19 5.28 16.26
C SER A 443 0.29 6.35 17.33
N PHE A 444 1.23 6.12 18.23
CA PHE A 444 1.60 7.04 19.29
C PHE A 444 3.12 7.03 19.44
N ARG A 445 3.73 8.20 19.51
CA ARG A 445 5.16 8.36 19.69
C ARG A 445 5.45 9.44 20.74
N ILE A 446 6.40 9.15 21.61
CA ILE A 446 6.98 10.12 22.54
C ILE A 446 8.51 10.09 22.40
N ALA A 447 9.13 11.27 22.35
CA ALA A 447 10.58 11.40 22.35
C ALA A 447 10.98 12.46 23.38
N LEU A 448 12.05 12.18 24.10
CA LEU A 448 12.66 13.08 25.08
C LEU A 448 14.14 13.22 24.75
N ASP A 449 14.59 14.45 24.63
CA ASP A 449 15.96 14.80 24.26
C ASP A 449 16.58 15.71 25.31
N ALA A 450 17.87 15.57 25.49
CA ALA A 450 18.71 16.50 26.24
C ALA A 450 19.93 16.84 25.41
N ASP A 451 20.15 18.11 25.18
CA ASP A 451 21.37 18.67 24.57
C ASP A 451 22.17 19.38 25.63
N PHE A 452 23.46 19.07 25.75
CA PHE A 452 24.30 19.61 26.84
C PHE A 452 25.75 19.81 26.40
N ALA A 453 26.39 20.84 26.93
CA ALA A 453 27.84 21.02 26.82
C ALA A 453 28.57 19.92 27.61
N VAL A 454 29.60 19.31 27.01
CA VAL A 454 30.33 18.22 27.67
C VAL A 454 31.25 18.84 28.75
N PRO A 455 31.04 18.52 30.02
CA PRO A 455 31.92 19.05 31.07
C PRO A 455 33.38 18.62 30.83
N PHE A 456 34.32 19.53 30.99
CA PHE A 456 35.76 19.30 30.88
C PHE A 456 36.35 19.16 29.48
N ILE A 457 35.55 19.28 28.41
CA ILE A 457 36.04 19.29 27.02
C ILE A 457 35.38 20.48 26.30
N ASP A 458 36.13 21.56 26.20
CA ASP A 458 35.66 22.78 25.56
C ASP A 458 35.30 22.53 24.09
N GLY A 459 34.17 23.10 23.63
CA GLY A 459 33.69 22.95 22.26
C GLY A 459 32.99 21.62 21.96
N TRP A 460 32.85 20.70 22.94
CA TRP A 460 32.13 19.47 22.76
C TRP A 460 30.69 19.54 23.33
N ARG A 461 29.76 19.03 22.57
CA ARG A 461 28.35 18.86 22.98
C ARG A 461 27.97 17.41 23.01
N GLY A 462 27.08 17.08 23.93
CA GLY A 462 26.45 15.78 24.02
C GLY A 462 24.94 15.89 23.71
N ALA A 463 24.40 14.91 23.00
CA ALA A 463 22.97 14.76 22.81
C ALA A 463 22.56 13.37 23.32
N ALA A 464 21.63 13.34 24.27
CA ALA A 464 21.01 12.10 24.75
C ALA A 464 19.55 12.09 24.37
N SER A 465 19.08 10.98 23.81
CA SER A 465 17.66 10.86 23.47
C SER A 465 17.08 9.51 23.86
N VAL A 466 15.80 9.50 24.25
CA VAL A 466 14.99 8.30 24.39
C VAL A 466 13.69 8.48 23.64
N MET A 467 13.30 7.47 22.87
CA MET A 467 12.06 7.50 22.13
C MET A 467 11.34 6.16 22.27
N TRP A 468 10.02 6.22 22.35
CA TRP A 468 9.16 5.06 22.26
C TRP A 468 8.00 5.35 21.31
N SER A 469 7.69 4.38 20.46
CA SER A 469 6.55 4.46 19.55
C SER A 469 5.84 3.11 19.48
N GLN A 470 4.52 3.16 19.34
CA GLN A 470 3.66 2.00 19.12
C GLN A 470 2.67 2.30 18.00
N GLU A 471 2.48 1.33 17.14
CA GLU A 471 1.47 1.32 16.10
C GLU A 471 0.51 0.15 16.30
N LYS A 472 -0.78 0.38 16.07
CA LYS A 472 -1.84 -0.64 16.14
C LYS A 472 -2.64 -0.62 14.86
N ASN A 473 -2.65 -1.75 14.18
CA ASN A 473 -3.42 -1.98 12.98
C ASN A 473 -4.54 -2.96 13.25
N MET A 474 -5.78 -2.59 12.90
CA MET A 474 -6.96 -3.43 13.04
C MET A 474 -7.70 -3.48 11.71
N GLY A 475 -7.85 -4.69 11.16
CA GLY A 475 -8.67 -4.93 9.97
C GLY A 475 -9.95 -5.66 10.34
N ARG A 476 -11.07 -5.23 9.75
CA ARG A 476 -12.30 -5.99 9.70
C ARG A 476 -12.59 -6.32 8.25
N ASP A 477 -12.93 -7.56 7.99
CA ASP A 477 -13.42 -7.96 6.68
C ASP A 477 -14.74 -8.72 6.83
N ASN A 478 -15.38 -8.96 5.70
CA ASN A 478 -16.67 -9.64 5.64
C ASN A 478 -16.49 -11.10 5.27
N ASN A 479 -15.49 -11.75 5.83
CA ASN A 479 -15.32 -13.16 5.61
C ASN A 479 -16.47 -13.94 6.25
N GLN A 480 -16.79 -15.08 5.67
CA GLN A 480 -17.94 -15.88 6.03
C GLN A 480 -17.49 -17.10 6.83
N SER A 481 -18.30 -17.54 7.77
CA SER A 481 -18.12 -18.81 8.46
C SER A 481 -18.44 -19.96 7.51
N PHE A 482 -17.44 -20.81 7.26
CA PHE A 482 -17.61 -21.99 6.42
C PHE A 482 -18.52 -23.03 7.06
N SER A 483 -18.38 -23.24 8.36
CA SER A 483 -19.22 -24.17 9.11
C SER A 483 -20.70 -23.73 9.12
N ALA A 484 -20.94 -22.44 9.27
CA ALA A 484 -22.31 -21.92 9.24
C ALA A 484 -22.95 -22.05 7.84
N ILE A 485 -22.19 -21.81 6.75
CA ILE A 485 -22.66 -22.07 5.40
C ILE A 485 -22.99 -23.56 5.24
N SER A 486 -22.05 -24.45 5.62
CA SER A 486 -22.22 -25.90 5.47
C SER A 486 -23.41 -26.43 6.29
N GLN A 487 -23.58 -25.92 7.51
CA GLN A 487 -24.72 -26.27 8.35
C GLN A 487 -26.06 -25.78 7.76
N GLY A 488 -26.08 -24.52 7.29
CA GLY A 488 -27.27 -23.97 6.64
C GLY A 488 -27.67 -24.67 5.35
N LEU A 489 -26.68 -25.26 4.63
CA LEU A 489 -26.94 -26.04 3.42
C LEU A 489 -27.37 -27.50 3.71
N ASN A 490 -27.03 -28.04 4.88
CA ASN A 490 -27.39 -29.43 5.30
C ASN A 490 -28.75 -29.52 5.96
N CYS A 491 -29.74 -28.85 5.43
CA CYS A 491 -31.11 -28.98 5.87
C CYS A 491 -31.71 -30.33 5.42
N ASP A 492 -31.32 -31.39 6.11
CA ASP A 492 -31.73 -32.77 5.76
C ASP A 492 -33.18 -33.15 6.07
N THR A 493 -33.78 -32.37 6.87
CA THR A 493 -35.19 -32.57 7.24
C THR A 493 -35.78 -31.20 7.40
N LEU A 494 -36.81 -30.96 6.70
CA LEU A 494 -37.85 -29.96 6.83
C LEU A 494 -37.99 -29.36 8.26
N GLY A 495 -36.85 -28.84 8.79
CA GLY A 495 -36.88 -27.87 9.88
C GLY A 495 -37.53 -26.61 9.35
N PRO A 496 -37.97 -25.70 10.20
CA PRO A 496 -38.56 -24.46 9.72
C PRO A 496 -37.66 -23.85 8.64
N VAL A 497 -38.22 -23.49 7.50
CA VAL A 497 -37.56 -22.88 6.34
C VAL A 497 -36.72 -21.68 6.72
N ASP A 498 -36.93 -21.13 7.90
CA ASP A 498 -36.24 -19.97 8.48
C ASP A 498 -34.83 -20.24 9.02
N GLU A 499 -34.43 -21.51 9.14
CA GLU A 499 -33.09 -21.90 9.63
C GLU A 499 -32.15 -22.42 8.52
N CYS A 500 -32.68 -22.70 7.32
CA CYS A 500 -31.95 -23.18 6.17
C CYS A 500 -31.41 -22.04 5.34
N PHE A 501 -30.14 -22.15 4.92
CA PHE A 501 -29.55 -21.24 3.95
C PHE A 501 -29.97 -21.65 2.53
N ASN A 502 -30.68 -20.78 1.83
CA ASN A 502 -31.03 -21.00 0.44
C ASN A 502 -29.97 -20.39 -0.49
N PRO A 503 -29.23 -21.23 -1.27
CA PRO A 503 -28.17 -20.76 -2.15
C PRO A 503 -28.68 -20.22 -3.49
N TRP A 504 -29.94 -20.44 -3.85
CA TRP A 504 -30.49 -20.05 -5.12
C TRP A 504 -30.76 -18.55 -5.19
N ALA A 505 -30.47 -17.92 -6.32
CA ALA A 505 -30.67 -16.49 -6.47
C ALA A 505 -32.16 -16.13 -6.62
N VAL A 506 -32.94 -16.95 -7.27
CA VAL A 506 -34.36 -16.70 -7.51
C VAL A 506 -35.21 -17.93 -7.26
N ASN A 507 -36.46 -17.71 -6.85
CA ASN A 507 -37.48 -18.77 -6.79
C ASN A 507 -37.87 -19.17 -8.21
N PRO A 508 -37.76 -20.45 -8.59
CA PRO A 508 -38.07 -20.90 -9.96
C PRO A 508 -39.51 -20.75 -10.34
N ASP A 509 -40.47 -20.76 -9.39
CA ASP A 509 -41.89 -20.71 -9.67
C ASP A 509 -42.39 -19.30 -9.99
N VAL A 510 -41.79 -18.27 -9.36
CA VAL A 510 -42.22 -16.87 -9.48
C VAL A 510 -41.13 -15.94 -10.01
N LEU A 511 -39.92 -16.45 -10.23
CA LEU A 511 -38.75 -15.75 -10.72
C LEU A 511 -38.44 -14.46 -9.92
N ARG A 512 -38.68 -14.50 -8.62
CA ARG A 512 -38.35 -13.43 -7.67
C ARG A 512 -37.12 -13.79 -6.85
N PRO A 513 -36.32 -12.79 -6.44
CA PRO A 513 -35.18 -13.06 -5.59
C PRO A 513 -35.55 -13.81 -4.31
N TYR A 514 -34.73 -14.80 -3.94
CA TYR A 514 -34.80 -15.39 -2.61
C TYR A 514 -34.21 -14.45 -1.55
N THR A 515 -34.85 -14.46 -0.38
CA THR A 515 -34.33 -13.75 0.77
C THR A 515 -34.11 -14.76 1.89
N ASN A 516 -32.87 -14.92 2.32
CA ASN A 516 -32.57 -15.70 3.52
C ASN A 516 -32.99 -14.93 4.77
N SER A 517 -33.31 -15.64 5.85
CA SER A 517 -33.66 -14.99 7.10
C SER A 517 -32.48 -14.21 7.68
N GLN A 518 -32.78 -13.17 8.48
CA GLN A 518 -31.75 -12.39 9.18
C GLN A 518 -30.87 -13.27 10.08
N ALA A 519 -31.47 -14.27 10.74
CA ALA A 519 -30.75 -15.22 11.60
C ALA A 519 -29.74 -16.06 10.83
N VAL A 520 -30.11 -16.54 9.64
CA VAL A 520 -29.20 -17.27 8.72
C VAL A 520 -28.07 -16.37 8.25
N ALA A 521 -28.39 -15.14 7.82
CA ALA A 521 -27.38 -14.18 7.39
C ALA A 521 -26.40 -13.83 8.52
N ASP A 522 -26.89 -13.58 9.73
CA ASP A 522 -26.07 -13.27 10.90
C ASP A 522 -25.19 -14.45 11.35
N SER A 523 -25.63 -15.68 11.15
CA SER A 523 -24.81 -16.87 11.43
C SER A 523 -23.65 -17.02 10.46
N ILE A 524 -23.88 -16.72 9.18
CA ILE A 524 -22.86 -16.81 8.12
C ILE A 524 -21.91 -15.62 8.17
N PHE A 525 -22.47 -14.43 8.42
CA PHE A 525 -21.69 -13.21 8.63
C PHE A 525 -21.74 -12.81 10.10
N PRO A 526 -20.85 -13.29 10.94
CA PRO A 526 -20.76 -12.79 12.31
C PRO A 526 -20.37 -11.31 12.22
N THR A 527 -21.34 -10.44 12.53
CA THR A 527 -21.41 -9.00 12.23
C THR A 527 -20.29 -8.11 12.80
N GLN A 528 -19.25 -8.67 13.37
CA GLN A 528 -18.11 -7.92 13.91
C GLN A 528 -16.80 -8.71 13.82
N LEU A 529 -16.51 -9.29 12.67
CA LEU A 529 -15.24 -9.97 12.50
C LEU A 529 -14.08 -8.99 12.49
N LEU A 530 -13.48 -8.83 13.67
CA LEU A 530 -12.10 -8.42 13.73
C LEU A 530 -11.27 -9.53 13.06
N ARG A 531 -10.70 -9.24 11.91
CA ARG A 531 -9.82 -10.18 11.19
C ARG A 531 -8.59 -10.45 12.02
N ARG A 532 -7.88 -9.39 12.32
CA ARG A 532 -6.64 -9.41 13.05
C ARG A 532 -6.36 -8.05 13.68
N ARG A 533 -5.53 -8.07 14.66
CA ARG A 533 -4.84 -6.91 15.19
C ARG A 533 -3.33 -7.16 15.05
N THR A 534 -2.61 -6.17 14.60
CA THR A 534 -1.15 -6.16 14.61
C THR A 534 -0.71 -5.01 15.51
N ASP A 535 0.11 -5.30 16.51
CA ASP A 535 0.73 -4.28 17.34
C ASP A 535 2.24 -4.31 17.05
N SER A 536 2.77 -3.20 16.61
CA SER A 536 4.21 -3.00 16.42
C SER A 536 4.73 -1.99 17.43
N SER A 537 5.95 -2.13 17.88
CA SER A 537 6.59 -1.18 18.78
C SER A 537 8.06 -0.99 18.49
N ILE A 538 8.55 0.21 18.74
CA ILE A 538 9.98 0.54 18.69
C ILE A 538 10.34 1.42 19.89
N TYR A 539 11.47 1.16 20.49
CA TYR A 539 12.13 2.12 21.37
C TYR A 539 13.58 2.34 20.89
N THR A 540 14.08 3.57 21.11
CA THR A 540 15.50 3.90 20.92
C THR A 540 16.02 4.63 22.14
N ALA A 541 17.29 4.40 22.43
CA ALA A 541 18.08 5.20 23.38
C ALA A 541 19.41 5.52 22.70
N ASP A 542 19.67 6.79 22.50
CA ASP A 542 20.81 7.29 21.74
C ASP A 542 21.63 8.20 22.65
N LEU A 543 22.97 8.13 22.50
CA LEU A 543 23.91 9.05 23.12
C LEU A 543 24.98 9.40 22.09
N VAL A 544 25.05 10.66 21.73
CA VAL A 544 25.96 11.19 20.71
C VAL A 544 26.78 12.29 21.30
N PHE A 545 28.07 12.26 21.08
CA PHE A 545 29.00 13.35 21.41
C PHE A 545 29.59 13.86 20.11
N ASN A 546 29.65 15.16 19.95
CA ASN A 546 30.29 15.81 18.82
C ASN A 546 31.08 17.03 19.23
N GLY A 547 32.12 17.33 18.47
CA GLY A 547 32.99 18.45 18.71
C GLY A 547 34.24 18.44 17.84
N GLU A 548 35.13 19.35 18.06
CA GLU A 548 36.39 19.49 17.33
C GLU A 548 37.50 18.73 18.03
N VAL A 549 38.36 18.07 17.25
CA VAL A 549 39.54 17.38 17.72
C VAL A 549 40.78 18.19 17.36
N SER A 550 41.49 18.66 18.39
CA SER A 550 42.78 19.31 18.24
C SER A 550 43.92 18.28 18.28
N LEU A 551 44.73 18.21 17.26
CA LEU A 551 45.94 17.37 17.21
C LEU A 551 47.17 18.04 17.82
N GLY A 552 46.99 18.75 18.93
CA GLY A 552 48.01 19.53 19.58
C GLY A 552 48.38 20.81 18.82
N ASN A 553 49.60 20.96 18.38
CA ASN A 553 50.04 22.13 17.58
C ASN A 553 49.89 21.92 16.06
N PHE A 554 49.31 20.81 15.63
CA PHE A 554 49.04 20.52 14.19
C PHE A 554 47.61 20.88 13.86
N GLU A 555 47.43 21.86 13.01
CA GLU A 555 46.16 22.33 12.49
C GLU A 555 46.18 22.17 10.97
N LEU A 556 45.11 21.60 10.40
CA LEU A 556 44.97 21.50 8.95
C LEU A 556 44.73 22.89 8.37
N PRO A 557 45.13 23.15 7.12
CA PRO A 557 44.88 24.46 6.49
C PRO A 557 43.39 24.84 6.46
N GLY A 558 42.48 23.85 6.36
CA GLY A 558 41.02 24.08 6.34
C GLY A 558 40.37 24.15 7.74
N GLY A 559 41.16 24.06 8.83
CA GLY A 559 40.64 24.15 10.20
C GLY A 559 40.68 22.85 10.99
N PRO A 560 40.03 22.81 12.16
CA PRO A 560 40.01 21.65 13.05
C PRO A 560 39.22 20.46 12.46
N ILE A 561 39.56 19.25 12.92
CA ILE A 561 38.84 18.04 12.53
C ILE A 561 37.54 17.94 13.36
N GLY A 562 36.38 17.95 12.69
CA GLY A 562 35.10 17.63 13.33
C GLY A 562 34.98 16.14 13.59
N MET A 563 34.46 15.75 14.74
CA MET A 563 34.26 14.36 15.13
C MET A 563 32.90 14.18 15.80
N ALA A 564 32.18 13.10 15.46
CA ALA A 564 31.06 12.62 16.23
C ALA A 564 31.23 11.15 16.58
N VAL A 565 30.87 10.78 17.82
CA VAL A 565 30.84 9.40 18.29
C VAL A 565 29.49 9.13 18.92
N GLY A 566 28.90 7.98 18.63
CA GLY A 566 27.56 7.66 19.12
C GLY A 566 27.38 6.21 19.51
N LEU A 567 26.46 6.03 20.45
CA LEU A 567 25.95 4.75 20.94
C LEU A 567 24.44 4.74 20.74
N GLN A 568 23.90 3.66 20.25
CA GLN A 568 22.46 3.49 20.12
C GLN A 568 22.04 2.10 20.60
N ARG A 569 20.98 2.04 21.37
CA ARG A 569 20.24 0.81 21.64
C ARG A 569 18.81 0.95 21.14
N ARG A 570 18.37 -0.03 20.31
CA ARG A 570 17.04 -0.06 19.73
C ARG A 570 16.38 -1.38 20.05
N GLY A 571 15.07 -1.37 20.35
CA GLY A 571 14.26 -2.57 20.44
C GLY A 571 13.06 -2.50 19.51
N ASN A 572 12.75 -3.61 18.88
CA ASN A 572 11.56 -3.78 18.04
C ASN A 572 10.68 -4.89 18.61
N GLY A 573 9.37 -4.68 18.63
CA GLY A 573 8.38 -5.69 18.98
C GLY A 573 7.31 -5.80 17.89
N PHE A 574 6.81 -7.00 17.71
CA PHE A 574 5.76 -7.30 16.74
C PHE A 574 4.82 -8.36 17.29
N ASP A 575 3.53 -8.01 17.42
CA ASP A 575 2.47 -8.90 17.85
C ASP A 575 1.48 -9.10 16.71
N TRP A 576 1.24 -10.34 16.34
CA TRP A 576 0.22 -10.75 15.39
C TRP A 576 -0.89 -11.47 16.13
N ILE A 577 -2.08 -10.86 16.17
CA ILE A 577 -3.20 -11.31 16.99
C ILE A 577 -4.43 -11.54 16.09
N PRO A 578 -4.55 -12.72 15.45
CA PRO A 578 -5.74 -13.07 14.68
C PRO A 578 -6.92 -13.33 15.62
N SER A 579 -8.14 -13.09 15.14
CA SER A 579 -9.36 -13.41 15.90
C SER A 579 -9.53 -14.93 16.04
N SER A 580 -10.37 -15.35 16.98
CA SER A 580 -10.65 -16.77 17.22
C SER A 580 -11.18 -17.50 15.99
N LEU A 581 -11.99 -16.83 15.16
CA LEU A 581 -12.50 -17.38 13.90
C LEU A 581 -11.37 -17.62 12.89
N TYR A 582 -10.42 -16.66 12.80
CA TYR A 582 -9.24 -16.84 11.96
C TYR A 582 -8.30 -17.93 12.51
N GLN A 583 -8.16 -18.04 13.83
CA GLN A 583 -7.36 -19.12 14.44
C GLN A 583 -7.97 -20.50 14.23
N SER A 584 -9.30 -20.61 14.23
CA SER A 584 -10.01 -21.91 14.00
C SER A 584 -9.95 -22.37 12.53
N GLY A 585 -9.68 -21.45 11.59
CA GLY A 585 -9.73 -21.73 10.16
C GLY A 585 -11.16 -21.90 9.61
N ASP A 586 -12.19 -21.51 10.36
CA ASP A 586 -13.58 -21.55 9.94
C ASP A 586 -13.95 -20.38 9.01
N LEU A 587 -13.12 -20.17 7.99
CA LEU A 587 -13.31 -19.13 6.99
C LEU A 587 -13.57 -19.71 5.62
N TYR A 588 -14.48 -19.08 4.90
CA TYR A 588 -14.88 -19.55 3.57
C TYR A 588 -13.75 -19.44 2.54
N ASN A 589 -12.92 -18.40 2.63
CA ASN A 589 -11.80 -18.18 1.71
C ASN A 589 -10.41 -18.23 2.37
N GLY A 590 -10.30 -18.68 3.61
CA GLY A 590 -9.07 -18.60 4.38
C GLY A 590 -8.71 -19.86 5.15
N GLN A 591 -7.48 -19.87 5.65
CA GLN A 591 -6.97 -20.90 6.56
C GLN A 591 -6.75 -20.35 7.96
N ALA A 592 -6.53 -21.27 8.92
CA ALA A 592 -6.14 -20.93 10.28
C ALA A 592 -4.90 -20.05 10.28
N ASP A 593 -4.99 -18.94 10.99
CA ASP A 593 -3.90 -17.97 11.18
C ASP A 593 -3.43 -18.07 12.63
N GLN A 594 -2.14 -18.30 12.87
CA GLN A 594 -1.60 -18.48 14.20
C GLN A 594 -1.10 -17.15 14.76
N PRO A 595 -1.27 -16.91 16.07
CA PRO A 595 -0.69 -15.73 16.72
C PRO A 595 0.84 -15.83 16.76
N ALA A 596 1.50 -14.68 16.71
CA ALA A 596 2.94 -14.56 16.92
C ALA A 596 3.22 -13.34 17.81
N ASN A 597 4.26 -13.48 18.65
CA ASN A 597 4.79 -12.40 19.48
C ASN A 597 6.32 -12.47 19.39
N GLU A 598 6.92 -11.46 18.80
CA GLU A 598 8.35 -11.47 18.51
C GLU A 598 9.01 -10.16 18.93
N THR A 599 10.22 -10.25 19.44
CA THR A 599 11.00 -9.08 19.84
C THR A 599 12.46 -9.20 19.42
N ARG A 600 13.10 -8.07 19.22
CA ARG A 600 14.52 -7.99 18.88
C ARG A 600 15.15 -6.74 19.48
N THR A 601 16.40 -6.85 19.93
CA THR A 601 17.24 -5.70 20.31
C THR A 601 18.39 -5.55 19.33
N VAL A 602 18.83 -4.30 19.16
CA VAL A 602 19.96 -3.92 18.30
C VAL A 602 20.85 -2.99 19.11
N ASP A 603 22.11 -3.29 19.19
CA ASP A 603 23.15 -2.42 19.75
C ASP A 603 24.03 -1.90 18.60
N ALA A 604 24.24 -0.59 18.55
CA ALA A 604 25.00 0.05 17.50
C ALA A 604 26.00 1.07 18.05
N TYR A 605 27.13 1.16 17.36
CA TYR A 605 28.22 2.09 17.63
C TYR A 605 28.60 2.79 16.33
N PHE A 606 28.83 4.08 16.37
CA PHE A 606 29.28 4.81 15.19
C PHE A 606 30.31 5.89 15.50
N VAL A 607 31.12 6.19 14.49
CA VAL A 607 32.07 7.28 14.48
C VAL A 607 31.95 8.00 13.15
N GLU A 608 31.95 9.34 13.20
CA GLU A 608 31.97 10.20 12.03
C GLU A 608 33.14 11.20 12.18
N LEU A 609 33.84 11.43 11.08
CA LEU A 609 34.95 12.41 11.00
C LEU A 609 34.72 13.33 9.80
N ALA A 610 34.96 14.62 10.02
CA ALA A 610 35.01 15.62 8.98
C ALA A 610 36.40 16.26 9.01
N ILE A 611 37.14 16.09 7.93
CA ILE A 611 38.55 16.41 7.82
C ILE A 611 38.73 17.52 6.79
N PRO A 612 38.80 18.79 7.19
CA PRO A 612 38.99 19.93 6.30
C PRO A 612 40.47 20.04 5.88
N ILE A 613 40.82 19.32 4.80
CA ILE A 613 42.21 19.27 4.28
C ILE A 613 42.68 20.67 3.86
N LEU A 614 41.82 21.42 3.16
CA LEU A 614 42.00 22.81 2.72
C LEU A 614 40.67 23.54 2.96
N ASP A 615 40.70 24.87 2.93
CA ASP A 615 39.48 25.72 3.05
C ASP A 615 38.38 25.33 2.03
N ASN A 616 38.78 24.75 0.91
CA ASN A 616 37.89 24.36 -0.18
C ASN A 616 37.88 22.85 -0.45
N LEU A 617 38.50 22.03 0.41
CA LEU A 617 38.55 20.56 0.27
C LEU A 617 38.32 19.88 1.60
N GLU A 618 37.21 19.15 1.71
CA GLU A 618 36.85 18.36 2.87
C GLU A 618 36.70 16.89 2.53
N LEU A 619 37.16 16.01 3.43
CA LEU A 619 36.88 14.58 3.42
C LEU A 619 35.99 14.24 4.60
N THR A 620 34.98 13.42 4.37
CA THR A 620 34.13 12.85 5.42
C THR A 620 34.32 11.34 5.48
N MET A 621 34.33 10.78 6.67
CA MET A 621 34.43 9.35 6.93
C MET A 621 33.43 8.98 8.01
N ALA A 622 32.67 7.94 7.83
CA ALA A 622 31.80 7.39 8.86
C ALA A 622 31.89 5.87 8.86
N VAL A 623 31.73 5.27 10.01
CA VAL A 623 31.59 3.82 10.17
C VAL A 623 30.60 3.55 11.28
N ARG A 624 29.71 2.60 11.03
CA ARG A 624 28.72 2.09 11.98
C ARG A 624 28.81 0.58 12.07
N ASP A 625 28.75 0.05 13.29
CA ASP A 625 28.63 -1.37 13.57
C ASP A 625 27.29 -1.62 14.27
N GLU A 626 26.49 -2.56 13.77
CA GLU A 626 25.22 -2.98 14.37
C GLU A 626 25.24 -4.47 14.66
N SER A 627 24.80 -4.86 15.85
CA SER A 627 24.57 -6.24 16.24
C SER A 627 23.15 -6.48 16.72
N TYR A 628 22.55 -7.57 16.27
CA TYR A 628 21.15 -7.93 16.49
C TYR A 628 21.04 -9.14 17.41
N SER A 629 20.11 -9.10 18.37
CA SER A 629 19.84 -10.27 19.24
C SER A 629 19.34 -11.50 18.48
N THR A 630 18.92 -11.34 17.25
CA THR A 630 18.53 -12.41 16.31
C THR A 630 19.71 -13.03 15.54
N GLY A 631 20.94 -12.59 15.83
CA GLY A 631 22.18 -13.18 15.30
C GLY A 631 22.76 -12.51 14.06
N GLN A 632 22.11 -11.51 13.49
CA GLN A 632 22.65 -10.74 12.36
C GLN A 632 23.61 -9.66 12.86
N SER A 633 24.52 -9.20 12.01
CA SER A 633 25.39 -8.05 12.25
C SER A 633 25.78 -7.39 10.93
N SER A 634 26.14 -6.12 10.98
CA SER A 634 26.68 -5.39 9.82
C SER A 634 27.65 -4.33 10.29
N THR A 635 28.71 -4.09 9.49
CA THR A 635 29.65 -2.97 9.66
C THR A 635 29.72 -2.18 8.37
N ASP A 636 29.27 -0.94 8.41
CA ASP A 636 29.03 -0.12 7.23
C ASP A 636 29.91 1.13 7.23
N PRO A 637 31.00 1.17 6.44
CA PRO A 637 31.79 2.35 6.20
C PRO A 637 31.17 3.24 5.12
N LYS A 638 31.38 4.55 5.24
CA LYS A 638 31.09 5.56 4.21
C LYS A 638 32.23 6.58 4.14
N PHE A 639 32.60 6.96 2.92
CA PHE A 639 33.58 7.99 2.61
C PHE A 639 32.92 9.06 1.74
N GLY A 640 33.23 10.32 1.99
CA GLY A 640 32.72 11.43 1.20
C GLY A 640 33.86 12.43 0.92
N ILE A 641 33.75 13.16 -0.18
CA ILE A 641 34.62 14.25 -0.58
C ILE A 641 33.80 15.42 -1.09
N VAL A 642 34.14 16.61 -0.65
CA VAL A 642 33.61 17.88 -1.16
C VAL A 642 34.79 18.76 -1.55
N TYR A 643 34.82 19.21 -2.81
CA TYR A 643 35.83 20.08 -3.34
C TYR A 643 35.22 21.27 -4.08
N SER A 644 35.48 22.48 -3.61
CA SER A 644 34.98 23.73 -4.17
C SER A 644 36.16 24.55 -4.75
N PRO A 645 36.66 24.20 -5.95
CA PRO A 645 37.81 24.90 -6.55
C PRO A 645 37.55 26.39 -6.83
N MET A 646 36.27 26.74 -6.96
CA MET A 646 35.80 28.11 -7.20
C MET A 646 34.49 28.30 -6.41
N GLU A 647 34.18 29.54 -6.02
CA GLU A 647 32.96 29.87 -5.27
C GLU A 647 31.68 29.37 -5.98
N TRP A 648 31.65 29.42 -7.31
CA TRP A 648 30.54 29.01 -8.15
C TRP A 648 30.53 27.52 -8.55
N LEU A 649 31.58 26.74 -8.16
CA LEU A 649 31.69 25.32 -8.55
C LEU A 649 32.00 24.42 -7.36
N THR A 650 31.17 23.43 -7.11
CA THR A 650 31.41 22.39 -6.13
C THR A 650 31.33 21.02 -6.77
N LEU A 651 32.33 20.19 -6.49
CA LEU A 651 32.39 18.76 -6.84
C LEU A 651 32.21 17.95 -5.56
N ARG A 652 31.39 16.91 -5.64
CA ARG A 652 31.15 16.03 -4.49
C ARG A 652 31.14 14.56 -4.90
N GLY A 653 31.46 13.68 -3.97
CA GLY A 653 31.34 12.25 -4.20
C GLY A 653 31.26 11.46 -2.91
N THR A 654 30.58 10.34 -2.94
CA THR A 654 30.46 9.41 -1.83
C THR A 654 30.69 7.98 -2.29
N LYS A 655 31.16 7.14 -1.38
CA LYS A 655 31.19 5.69 -1.54
C LYS A 655 31.01 5.03 -0.19
N GLY A 656 30.15 4.02 -0.10
CA GLY A 656 29.91 3.30 1.16
C GLY A 656 29.14 2.02 0.96
N THR A 657 28.91 1.33 2.07
CA THR A 657 28.02 0.19 2.14
C THR A 657 26.76 0.56 2.91
N ALA A 658 25.70 -0.19 2.66
CA ALA A 658 24.45 -0.10 3.37
C ALA A 658 23.78 -1.48 3.44
N PHE A 659 22.82 -1.66 4.34
CA PHE A 659 22.19 -2.96 4.53
C PHE A 659 20.73 -2.85 4.98
N ILE A 660 19.98 -3.96 4.80
CA ILE A 660 18.66 -4.13 5.40
C ILE A 660 18.67 -5.44 6.20
N ALA A 661 18.46 -5.35 7.51
CA ALA A 661 18.26 -6.53 8.35
C ALA A 661 16.87 -7.12 8.07
N PRO A 662 16.72 -8.46 7.97
CA PRO A 662 15.42 -9.10 7.84
C PRO A 662 14.45 -8.60 8.90
N SER A 663 13.18 -8.39 8.55
CA SER A 663 12.18 -7.98 9.53
C SER A 663 11.85 -9.12 10.51
N LEU A 664 11.24 -8.80 11.65
CA LEU A 664 10.74 -9.84 12.57
C LEU A 664 9.73 -10.76 11.90
N ASN A 665 8.92 -10.23 10.99
CA ASN A 665 7.98 -11.00 10.21
C ASN A 665 8.69 -11.95 9.21
N ASP A 666 9.76 -11.49 8.54
CA ASP A 666 10.53 -12.33 7.62
C ASP A 666 11.20 -13.53 8.32
N LEU A 667 11.67 -13.30 9.55
CA LEU A 667 12.34 -14.33 10.35
C LEU A 667 11.35 -15.31 10.99
N ASN A 668 10.22 -14.84 11.50
CA ASN A 668 9.40 -15.58 12.46
C ASN A 668 7.90 -15.67 12.12
N ALA A 669 7.45 -15.16 10.95
CA ALA A 669 6.05 -15.28 10.60
C ALA A 669 5.56 -16.73 10.72
N PRO A 670 4.43 -16.97 11.42
CA PRO A 670 3.82 -18.28 11.39
C PRO A 670 3.38 -18.62 9.98
N GLU A 671 3.30 -19.91 9.67
CA GLU A 671 2.83 -20.33 8.35
C GLU A 671 1.43 -19.79 8.09
N ARG A 672 1.27 -19.12 6.95
CA ARG A 672 0.02 -18.57 6.45
C ARG A 672 -0.22 -19.07 5.04
N CYS A 673 -1.46 -19.43 4.78
CA CYS A 673 -1.84 -19.96 3.49
C CYS A 673 -2.94 -19.09 2.88
N ASN A 674 -2.77 -18.77 1.60
CA ASN A 674 -3.79 -18.14 0.77
C ASN A 674 -4.11 -19.07 -0.39
N LEU A 675 -5.34 -19.03 -0.87
CA LEU A 675 -5.70 -19.68 -2.12
C LEU A 675 -5.11 -18.90 -3.29
N SER A 676 -4.47 -19.59 -4.19
CA SER A 676 -3.83 -19.02 -5.36
C SER A 676 -4.08 -19.90 -6.59
N ASN A 677 -4.24 -19.27 -7.73
CA ASN A 677 -4.16 -19.98 -9.00
C ASN A 677 -2.73 -20.47 -9.20
N ILE A 678 -2.58 -21.76 -9.39
CA ILE A 678 -1.29 -22.40 -9.62
C ILE A 678 -1.40 -23.18 -10.93
N ASP A 679 -0.48 -22.89 -11.86
CA ASP A 679 -0.36 -23.62 -13.11
C ASP A 679 0.64 -24.77 -12.91
N ASP A 680 0.15 -26.00 -12.99
CA ASP A 680 0.98 -27.19 -12.75
C ASP A 680 1.56 -27.70 -14.07
N PRO A 681 2.88 -27.56 -14.31
CA PRO A 681 3.50 -28.05 -15.54
C PRO A 681 3.47 -29.58 -15.68
N MET A 682 3.06 -30.30 -14.61
CA MET A 682 2.91 -31.76 -14.62
C MET A 682 1.48 -32.21 -14.87
N SER A 683 0.53 -31.28 -15.05
CA SER A 683 -0.88 -31.59 -15.21
C SER A 683 -1.59 -30.47 -15.98
N THR A 684 -2.42 -30.83 -16.95
CA THR A 684 -3.34 -29.87 -17.63
C THR A 684 -4.39 -29.27 -16.71
N PHE A 685 -4.39 -29.63 -15.43
CA PHE A 685 -5.39 -29.18 -14.48
C PHE A 685 -4.97 -27.84 -13.86
N PHE A 686 -5.70 -26.78 -14.21
CA PHE A 686 -5.60 -25.49 -13.55
C PHE A 686 -6.22 -25.58 -12.15
N ALA A 687 -5.37 -25.55 -11.12
CA ALA A 687 -5.84 -25.77 -9.76
C ALA A 687 -5.80 -24.48 -8.93
N TYR A 688 -6.86 -24.23 -8.19
CA TYR A 688 -6.78 -23.40 -6.98
C TYR A 688 -6.12 -24.24 -5.90
N ALA A 689 -4.90 -23.92 -5.54
CA ALA A 689 -4.18 -24.60 -4.46
C ALA A 689 -3.79 -23.61 -3.35
N ARG A 690 -3.51 -24.16 -2.17
CA ARG A 690 -3.06 -23.36 -1.02
C ARG A 690 -1.60 -22.99 -1.19
N ARG A 691 -1.32 -21.71 -1.42
CA ARG A 691 0.03 -21.15 -1.30
C ARG A 691 0.29 -20.83 0.17
N CYS A 692 1.21 -21.55 0.80
CA CYS A 692 1.60 -21.34 2.20
C CYS A 692 2.98 -20.69 2.27
N GLN A 693 3.14 -19.71 3.15
CA GLN A 693 4.39 -19.00 3.39
C GLN A 693 4.65 -18.90 4.90
N ALA A 694 5.88 -19.14 5.31
CA ALA A 694 6.37 -19.00 6.68
C ALA A 694 7.64 -18.15 6.71
N GLY A 695 7.97 -17.60 7.89
CA GLY A 695 9.24 -16.93 8.12
C GLY A 695 10.43 -17.89 7.99
N ASN A 696 11.62 -17.32 7.73
CA ASN A 696 12.86 -18.07 7.60
C ASN A 696 13.95 -17.47 8.52
N ARG A 697 14.29 -18.17 9.57
CA ARG A 697 15.32 -17.76 10.55
C ARG A 697 16.76 -17.81 10.02
N LEU A 698 16.97 -18.39 8.83
CA LEU A 698 18.28 -18.47 8.19
C LEU A 698 18.58 -17.26 7.30
N LEU A 699 17.68 -16.30 7.22
CA LEU A 699 17.90 -15.09 6.44
C LEU A 699 19.05 -14.26 7.00
N THR A 700 19.89 -13.78 6.09
CA THR A 700 20.99 -12.84 6.34
C THR A 700 20.57 -11.42 5.94
N PRO A 701 21.27 -10.37 6.39
CA PRO A 701 21.04 -9.03 5.89
C PRO A 701 21.20 -8.94 4.37
N GLU A 702 20.35 -8.14 3.74
CA GLU A 702 20.53 -7.68 2.36
C GLU A 702 21.65 -6.63 2.36
N ILE A 703 22.55 -6.63 1.37
CA ILE A 703 23.75 -5.78 1.35
C ILE A 703 23.74 -4.93 0.08
N ALA A 704 24.11 -3.66 0.22
CA ALA A 704 24.25 -2.75 -0.91
C ALA A 704 25.60 -2.00 -0.88
N ASP A 705 26.26 -1.97 -2.03
CA ASP A 705 27.35 -1.04 -2.32
C ASP A 705 26.78 0.21 -3.00
N THR A 706 27.03 1.38 -2.43
CA THR A 706 26.51 2.65 -2.94
C THR A 706 27.63 3.60 -3.29
N GLN A 707 27.46 4.34 -4.38
CA GLN A 707 28.36 5.45 -4.74
C GLN A 707 27.59 6.56 -5.45
N SER A 708 28.01 7.79 -5.23
CA SER A 708 27.47 8.97 -5.92
C SER A 708 28.54 9.97 -6.28
N TRP A 709 28.33 10.70 -7.37
CA TRP A 709 29.16 11.82 -7.81
C TRP A 709 28.26 12.96 -8.25
N GLY A 710 28.59 14.18 -7.82
CA GLY A 710 27.79 15.35 -8.14
C GLY A 710 28.61 16.57 -8.45
N ILE A 711 27.99 17.44 -9.21
CA ILE A 711 28.52 18.79 -9.54
C ILE A 711 27.43 19.82 -9.22
N THR A 712 27.78 20.84 -8.49
CA THR A 712 26.96 22.03 -8.26
C THR A 712 27.60 23.21 -8.96
N VAL A 713 26.81 23.96 -9.73
CA VAL A 713 27.22 25.15 -10.46
C VAL A 713 26.29 26.30 -10.09
N GLU A 714 26.90 27.40 -9.60
CA GLU A 714 26.22 28.63 -9.19
C GLU A 714 26.81 29.81 -10.00
N PRO A 715 26.57 29.87 -11.32
CA PRO A 715 27.32 30.76 -12.22
C PRO A 715 26.93 32.23 -12.09
N ILE A 716 25.76 32.53 -11.56
CA ILE A 716 25.21 33.84 -11.27
C ILE A 716 24.41 33.78 -9.96
N ASP A 717 24.18 34.92 -9.35
CA ASP A 717 23.37 34.99 -8.14
C ASP A 717 21.96 34.37 -8.38
N ASN A 718 21.51 33.66 -7.39
CA ASN A 718 20.19 33.00 -7.37
C ASN A 718 19.95 31.90 -8.44
N LEU A 719 20.96 31.49 -9.22
CA LEU A 719 20.90 30.31 -10.09
C LEU A 719 21.79 29.19 -9.54
N ARG A 720 21.17 28.08 -9.18
CA ARG A 720 21.86 26.87 -8.76
C ARG A 720 21.45 25.69 -9.62
N ILE A 721 22.44 24.96 -10.12
CA ILE A 721 22.29 23.76 -10.91
C ILE A 721 23.05 22.63 -10.23
N ASP A 722 22.35 21.58 -9.84
CA ASP A 722 22.93 20.35 -9.28
C ASP A 722 22.70 19.21 -10.27
N LEU A 723 23.76 18.50 -10.61
CA LEU A 723 23.70 17.24 -11.38
C LEU A 723 24.43 16.15 -10.59
N ASP A 724 23.69 15.13 -10.23
CA ASP A 724 24.17 13.98 -9.47
C ASP A 724 24.01 12.69 -10.29
N TRP A 725 25.04 11.85 -10.27
CA TRP A 725 24.98 10.46 -10.70
C TRP A 725 25.11 9.57 -9.47
N SER A 726 24.35 8.47 -9.45
CA SER A 726 24.39 7.52 -8.35
C SER A 726 24.28 6.09 -8.89
N GLN A 727 24.92 5.17 -8.16
CA GLN A 727 24.83 3.73 -8.39
C GLN A 727 24.58 2.99 -7.08
N THR A 728 23.67 2.03 -7.11
CA THR A 728 23.40 1.11 -6.00
C THR A 728 23.45 -0.32 -6.54
N ASN A 729 24.41 -1.11 -6.06
CA ASN A 729 24.51 -2.55 -6.29
C ASN A 729 23.97 -3.26 -5.06
N PHE A 730 22.76 -3.82 -5.16
CA PHE A 730 22.05 -4.41 -4.06
C PHE A 730 22.00 -5.93 -4.23
N SER A 731 22.62 -6.65 -3.33
CA SER A 731 22.78 -8.11 -3.34
C SER A 731 22.07 -8.78 -2.17
N ASP A 732 21.95 -10.09 -2.24
CA ASP A 732 21.32 -10.93 -1.20
C ASP A 732 19.92 -10.46 -0.78
N ARG A 733 19.18 -9.85 -1.72
CA ARG A 733 17.83 -9.38 -1.46
C ARG A 733 16.90 -10.51 -1.05
N ILE A 734 16.06 -10.25 -0.07
CA ILE A 734 15.08 -11.20 0.42
C ILE A 734 13.90 -11.24 -0.54
N VAL A 735 13.69 -12.37 -1.18
CA VAL A 735 12.60 -12.60 -2.11
C VAL A 735 11.77 -13.81 -1.72
N SER A 736 10.48 -13.77 -2.02
CA SER A 736 9.60 -14.93 -1.92
C SER A 736 9.85 -15.86 -3.10
N ILE A 737 10.01 -17.15 -2.81
CA ILE A 737 10.02 -18.18 -3.84
C ILE A 737 8.61 -18.24 -4.44
N ASP A 738 8.51 -18.16 -5.78
CA ASP A 738 7.23 -18.31 -6.45
C ASP A 738 6.82 -19.79 -6.47
N PRO A 739 5.55 -20.13 -6.13
CA PRO A 739 5.04 -21.49 -6.29
C PRO A 739 5.28 -22.07 -7.68
N GLN A 740 5.12 -21.24 -8.73
CA GLN A 740 5.31 -21.65 -10.11
C GLN A 740 6.75 -22.10 -10.40
N GLN A 741 7.73 -21.40 -9.84
CA GLN A 741 9.15 -21.78 -9.97
C GLN A 741 9.42 -23.12 -9.30
N LEU A 742 8.82 -23.35 -8.12
CA LEU A 742 8.98 -24.63 -7.40
C LEU A 742 8.39 -25.79 -8.20
N LEU A 743 7.22 -25.60 -8.79
CA LEU A 743 6.57 -26.59 -9.62
C LEU A 743 7.35 -26.84 -10.91
N SER A 744 7.87 -25.80 -11.54
CA SER A 744 8.71 -25.93 -12.74
C SER A 744 10.03 -26.68 -12.44
N LEU A 745 10.60 -26.47 -11.27
CA LEU A 745 11.78 -27.23 -10.82
C LEU A 745 11.46 -28.71 -10.58
N ASP A 746 10.32 -29.01 -9.98
CA ASP A 746 9.86 -30.38 -9.76
C ASP A 746 9.61 -31.09 -11.10
N TYR A 747 8.99 -30.40 -12.07
CA TYR A 747 8.82 -30.90 -13.44
C TYR A 747 10.18 -31.17 -14.12
N PHE A 748 11.12 -30.23 -14.01
CA PHE A 748 12.48 -30.41 -14.57
C PHE A 748 13.18 -31.64 -13.97
N ASN A 749 13.09 -31.83 -12.67
CA ASN A 749 13.65 -32.99 -11.97
C ASN A 749 12.98 -34.30 -12.44
N TRP A 750 11.67 -34.29 -12.59
CA TRP A 750 10.93 -35.42 -13.14
C TRP A 750 11.36 -35.74 -14.58
N SER A 751 11.40 -34.72 -15.47
CA SER A 751 11.75 -34.91 -16.87
C SER A 751 13.16 -35.48 -17.07
N ASN A 752 14.13 -34.95 -16.31
CA ASN A 752 15.50 -35.47 -16.30
C ASN A 752 15.58 -36.92 -15.81
N ALA A 753 14.86 -37.24 -14.72
CA ALA A 753 14.86 -38.56 -14.14
C ALA A 753 14.22 -39.62 -15.05
N ASN A 754 13.32 -39.21 -15.95
CA ASN A 754 12.61 -40.11 -16.86
C ASN A 754 13.06 -39.99 -18.33
N GLY A 755 14.12 -39.19 -18.60
CA GLY A 755 14.67 -38.99 -19.95
C GLY A 755 13.73 -38.29 -20.92
N VAL A 756 12.83 -37.45 -20.42
CA VAL A 756 11.86 -36.67 -21.22
C VAL A 756 12.53 -35.37 -21.68
N SER A 757 12.63 -35.17 -22.98
CA SER A 757 13.27 -33.98 -23.56
C SER A 757 12.35 -33.21 -24.52
N ASP A 758 11.15 -33.70 -24.76
CA ASP A 758 10.17 -33.11 -25.69
C ASP A 758 9.19 -32.12 -25.02
N GLY A 759 9.33 -31.88 -23.70
CA GLY A 759 8.47 -30.97 -22.97
C GLY A 759 7.07 -31.50 -22.67
N ARG A 760 6.82 -32.80 -22.87
CA ARG A 760 5.53 -33.41 -22.59
C ARG A 760 5.21 -33.49 -21.10
N GLU A 761 3.95 -33.41 -20.76
CA GLU A 761 3.46 -33.71 -19.43
C GLU A 761 3.59 -35.19 -19.06
N PRO A 762 3.74 -35.53 -17.76
CA PRO A 762 3.62 -36.90 -17.30
C PRO A 762 2.20 -37.42 -17.48
N THR A 763 2.08 -38.70 -17.79
CA THR A 763 0.80 -39.40 -17.62
C THR A 763 0.42 -39.48 -16.14
N VAL A 764 -0.85 -39.65 -15.83
CA VAL A 764 -1.33 -39.78 -14.44
C VAL A 764 -0.59 -40.89 -13.68
N ALA A 765 -0.28 -41.98 -14.36
CA ALA A 765 0.50 -43.10 -13.77
C ALA A 765 1.94 -42.73 -13.46
N GLU A 766 2.60 -42.00 -14.37
CA GLU A 766 3.97 -41.49 -14.16
C GLU A 766 4.02 -40.48 -13.02
N LEU A 767 3.08 -39.56 -12.96
CA LEU A 767 2.95 -38.58 -11.90
C LEU A 767 2.69 -39.24 -10.54
N THR A 768 1.76 -40.22 -10.49
CA THR A 768 1.47 -40.98 -9.28
C THR A 768 2.71 -41.73 -8.80
N SER A 769 3.49 -42.31 -9.73
CA SER A 769 4.76 -43.01 -9.43
C SER A 769 5.82 -42.05 -8.93
N TRP A 770 5.91 -40.83 -9.51
CA TRP A 770 6.81 -39.77 -9.06
C TRP A 770 6.55 -39.38 -7.61
N VAL A 771 5.29 -39.06 -7.28
CA VAL A 771 4.85 -38.76 -5.91
C VAL A 771 5.16 -39.92 -4.95
N ALA A 772 4.79 -41.12 -5.31
CA ALA A 772 5.01 -42.32 -4.48
C ALA A 772 6.51 -42.66 -4.27
N SER A 773 7.38 -42.26 -5.20
CA SER A 773 8.82 -42.48 -5.10
C SER A 773 9.50 -41.58 -4.04
N GLY A 774 8.83 -40.57 -3.50
CA GLY A 774 9.37 -39.58 -2.59
C GLY A 774 10.39 -38.62 -3.22
N ARG A 775 10.46 -38.54 -4.55
CA ARG A 775 11.36 -37.67 -5.30
C ARG A 775 10.73 -36.30 -5.56
N GLN A 776 9.38 -36.20 -5.50
CA GLN A 776 8.68 -34.95 -5.57
C GLN A 776 9.19 -34.00 -4.47
N ASP A 777 9.27 -32.72 -4.77
CA ASP A 777 9.61 -31.72 -3.75
C ASP A 777 8.61 -31.78 -2.58
N PRO A 778 9.06 -32.00 -1.33
CA PRO A 778 8.17 -32.19 -0.18
C PRO A 778 7.32 -30.95 0.15
N ARG A 779 7.65 -29.80 -0.40
CA ARG A 779 6.87 -28.57 -0.27
C ARG A 779 5.61 -28.56 -1.13
N ILE A 780 5.50 -29.49 -2.11
CA ILE A 780 4.32 -29.67 -2.97
C ILE A 780 3.51 -30.84 -2.39
N VAL A 781 2.27 -30.59 -2.01
CA VAL A 781 1.36 -31.61 -1.48
C VAL A 781 0.25 -31.83 -2.49
N ARG A 782 0.10 -33.06 -2.96
CA ARG A 782 -0.97 -33.47 -3.89
C ARG A 782 -2.03 -34.33 -3.19
N ALA A 783 -3.21 -34.44 -3.77
CA ALA A 783 -4.26 -35.27 -3.23
C ALA A 783 -3.86 -36.75 -3.28
N ALA A 784 -4.10 -37.50 -2.20
CA ALA A 784 -3.70 -38.89 -2.09
C ALA A 784 -4.44 -39.82 -3.08
N ASN A 785 -5.63 -39.44 -3.50
CA ASN A 785 -6.49 -40.17 -4.44
C ASN A 785 -6.34 -39.68 -5.90
N ASP A 786 -5.72 -38.52 -6.09
CA ASP A 786 -5.53 -37.92 -7.43
C ASP A 786 -4.25 -37.07 -7.44
N ALA A 787 -3.16 -37.65 -7.94
CA ALA A 787 -1.86 -36.95 -8.02
C ALA A 787 -1.88 -35.71 -8.95
N THR A 788 -2.87 -35.56 -9.81
CA THR A 788 -3.01 -34.37 -10.67
C THR A 788 -3.50 -33.13 -9.90
N GLN A 789 -4.08 -33.33 -8.73
CA GLN A 789 -4.61 -32.25 -7.92
C GLN A 789 -3.57 -31.78 -6.88
N ILE A 790 -3.08 -30.56 -7.01
CA ILE A 790 -2.28 -29.89 -5.99
C ILE A 790 -3.21 -29.35 -4.90
N LEU A 791 -2.95 -29.73 -3.65
CA LEU A 791 -3.67 -29.23 -2.48
C LEU A 791 -2.95 -28.04 -1.84
N ARG A 792 -1.60 -28.08 -1.83
CA ARG A 792 -0.78 -27.10 -1.14
C ARG A 792 0.61 -27.00 -1.75
N VAL A 793 1.12 -25.78 -1.82
CA VAL A 793 2.54 -25.49 -2.12
C VAL A 793 3.07 -24.58 -1.02
N THR A 794 4.10 -25.03 -0.30
CA THR A 794 4.76 -24.23 0.72
C THR A 794 5.97 -23.53 0.12
N VAL A 795 5.96 -22.21 0.17
CA VAL A 795 7.06 -21.34 -0.29
C VAL A 795 7.67 -20.64 0.91
N GLY A 796 8.91 -20.21 0.78
CA GLY A 796 9.63 -19.47 1.82
C GLY A 796 10.29 -18.24 1.24
N GLN A 797 10.90 -17.44 2.11
CA GLN A 797 11.77 -16.35 1.73
C GLN A 797 13.22 -16.84 1.67
N SER A 798 14.02 -16.26 0.80
CA SER A 798 15.43 -16.58 0.62
C SER A 798 16.21 -15.32 0.26
N ASN A 799 17.46 -15.23 0.70
CA ASN A 799 18.43 -14.27 0.17
C ASN A 799 18.92 -14.78 -1.19
N ALA A 800 18.49 -14.14 -2.27
CA ALA A 800 18.75 -14.67 -3.61
C ALA A 800 18.91 -13.60 -4.68
N ALA A 801 18.17 -12.47 -4.60
CA ALA A 801 18.08 -11.52 -5.70
C ALA A 801 19.18 -10.45 -5.64
N MET A 802 19.51 -9.91 -6.80
CA MET A 802 20.33 -8.72 -6.94
C MET A 802 19.64 -7.66 -7.80
N ASN A 803 19.92 -6.39 -7.47
CA ASN A 803 19.57 -5.23 -8.28
C ASN A 803 20.82 -4.39 -8.54
N ASN A 804 20.95 -3.84 -9.74
CA ASN A 804 21.94 -2.82 -10.05
C ASN A 804 21.21 -1.64 -10.67
N VAL A 805 21.23 -0.50 -9.97
CA VAL A 805 20.50 0.71 -10.35
C VAL A 805 21.46 1.86 -10.51
N GLU A 806 21.43 2.52 -11.68
CA GLU A 806 22.17 3.74 -11.98
C GLU A 806 21.20 4.85 -12.40
N ALA A 807 21.36 6.04 -11.84
CA ALA A 807 20.47 7.16 -12.10
C ALA A 807 21.22 8.50 -12.12
N TYR A 808 20.66 9.45 -12.88
CA TYR A 808 21.05 10.86 -12.89
C TYR A 808 19.91 11.71 -12.34
N ASP A 809 20.23 12.60 -11.40
CA ASP A 809 19.30 13.58 -10.83
C ASP A 809 19.78 14.98 -11.22
N LEU A 810 18.92 15.73 -11.91
CA LEU A 810 19.13 17.13 -12.27
C LEU A 810 18.20 18.02 -11.47
N LYS A 811 18.75 19.03 -10.80
CA LYS A 811 17.99 20.05 -10.07
C LYS A 811 18.44 21.43 -10.56
N VAL A 812 17.48 22.29 -10.90
CA VAL A 812 17.72 23.66 -11.27
C VAL A 812 16.82 24.55 -10.44
N ARG A 813 17.40 25.46 -9.69
CA ARG A 813 16.71 26.52 -8.95
C ARG A 813 17.16 27.85 -9.48
N TYR A 814 16.22 28.71 -9.86
CA TYR A 814 16.51 30.04 -10.31
C TYR A 814 15.43 31.01 -9.84
N GLN A 815 15.88 32.07 -9.18
CA GLN A 815 15.01 33.19 -8.80
C GLN A 815 15.52 34.45 -9.48
N PHE A 816 14.65 35.16 -10.16
CA PHE A 816 15.01 36.42 -10.79
C PHE A 816 13.87 37.42 -10.75
N ASP A 817 14.24 38.69 -10.57
CA ASP A 817 13.31 39.81 -10.60
C ASP A 817 13.02 40.21 -12.06
N LEU A 818 11.76 40.42 -12.35
CA LEU A 818 11.32 40.80 -13.68
C LEU A 818 11.81 42.24 -14.06
N ASP A 819 12.19 43.05 -13.07
CA ASP A 819 12.82 44.37 -13.26
C ASP A 819 14.13 44.25 -14.07
N ALA A 820 14.89 43.17 -13.90
CA ALA A 820 16.10 42.87 -14.68
C ALA A 820 15.84 42.67 -16.18
N LEU A 821 14.58 42.37 -16.56
CA LEU A 821 14.13 42.24 -17.93
C LEU A 821 13.42 43.50 -18.46
N GLY A 822 13.40 44.58 -17.68
CA GLY A 822 12.78 45.84 -18.03
C GLY A 822 11.27 45.94 -17.73
N PHE A 823 10.73 45.05 -16.93
CA PHE A 823 9.36 45.01 -16.47
C PHE A 823 9.29 45.51 -15.02
N ASN A 824 9.26 46.78 -14.80
CA ASN A 824 9.31 47.41 -13.49
C ASN A 824 8.07 47.09 -12.64
N ASP A 825 8.24 46.84 -11.37
CA ASP A 825 7.20 46.64 -10.34
C ASP A 825 6.23 45.47 -10.61
N ILE A 826 6.63 44.43 -11.39
CA ILE A 826 5.77 43.27 -11.64
C ILE A 826 6.27 41.97 -10.94
N GLY A 827 7.21 42.11 -10.01
CA GLY A 827 7.62 41.06 -9.10
C GLY A 827 8.69 40.13 -9.62
N SER A 828 8.81 38.94 -9.02
CA SER A 828 9.84 37.94 -9.28
C SER A 828 9.26 36.62 -9.77
N ILE A 829 10.08 35.83 -10.46
CA ILE A 829 9.79 34.46 -10.86
C ILE A 829 10.78 33.51 -10.18
N ASN A 830 10.22 32.47 -9.55
CA ASN A 830 10.97 31.35 -9.03
C ASN A 830 10.76 30.15 -9.94
N VAL A 831 11.86 29.51 -10.35
CA VAL A 831 11.88 28.30 -11.18
C VAL A 831 12.50 27.18 -10.38
N ASN A 832 11.75 26.10 -10.18
CA ASN A 832 12.24 24.86 -9.58
C ASN A 832 12.03 23.71 -10.58
N PHE A 833 13.12 23.18 -11.13
CA PHE A 833 13.05 22.03 -12.02
C PHE A 833 13.82 20.88 -11.41
N ASN A 834 13.17 19.72 -11.32
CA ASN A 834 13.76 18.48 -10.84
C ASN A 834 13.47 17.36 -11.85
N ALA A 835 14.51 16.62 -12.24
CA ALA A 835 14.38 15.48 -13.15
C ALA A 835 15.26 14.33 -12.67
N THR A 836 14.72 13.12 -12.72
CA THR A 836 15.47 11.89 -12.48
C THR A 836 15.38 11.00 -13.72
N LYS A 837 16.53 10.69 -14.29
CA LYS A 837 16.67 9.69 -15.34
C LYS A 837 17.32 8.44 -14.77
N ILE A 838 16.61 7.32 -14.79
CA ILE A 838 17.20 6.01 -14.53
C ILE A 838 17.86 5.55 -15.83
N ASP A 839 19.16 5.31 -15.79
CA ASP A 839 19.94 4.87 -16.96
C ASP A 839 20.05 3.35 -17.01
N LYS A 840 20.06 2.72 -15.83
CA LYS A 840 20.17 1.30 -15.68
C LYS A 840 19.34 0.82 -14.50
N TRP A 841 18.57 -0.23 -14.71
CA TRP A 841 17.88 -0.97 -13.65
C TRP A 841 17.89 -2.44 -14.04
N GLU A 842 18.82 -3.20 -13.45
CA GLU A 842 18.98 -4.62 -13.66
C GLU A 842 18.49 -5.41 -12.47
N TYR A 843 17.89 -6.54 -12.73
CA TYR A 843 17.36 -7.46 -11.73
C TYR A 843 17.66 -8.90 -12.10
N GLN A 844 18.11 -9.67 -11.12
CA GLN A 844 18.29 -11.11 -11.20
C GLN A 844 17.71 -11.73 -9.94
N LYS A 845 16.66 -12.56 -10.05
CA LYS A 845 15.98 -13.14 -8.90
C LYS A 845 16.79 -14.25 -8.24
N PHE A 846 17.37 -15.12 -9.03
CA PHE A 846 18.27 -16.18 -8.57
C PHE A 846 19.55 -16.17 -9.40
N ALA A 847 20.65 -16.65 -8.81
CA ALA A 847 21.95 -16.70 -9.50
C ALA A 847 21.93 -17.53 -10.80
N THR A 848 20.95 -18.41 -10.96
CA THR A 848 20.74 -19.24 -12.16
C THR A 848 19.91 -18.55 -13.24
N ASP A 849 19.24 -17.45 -12.91
CA ASP A 849 18.38 -16.75 -13.84
C ASP A 849 19.19 -15.81 -14.74
N SER A 850 18.65 -15.47 -15.88
CA SER A 850 19.20 -14.39 -16.70
C SER A 850 18.92 -13.04 -16.03
N VAL A 851 19.89 -12.12 -16.14
CA VAL A 851 19.67 -10.73 -15.74
C VAL A 851 18.61 -10.11 -16.66
N SER A 852 17.59 -9.51 -16.08
CA SER A 852 16.52 -8.81 -16.77
C SER A 852 16.64 -7.29 -16.58
N SER A 853 16.14 -6.51 -17.55
CA SER A 853 16.01 -5.05 -17.44
C SER A 853 14.52 -4.68 -17.41
N PRO A 854 13.94 -4.39 -16.22
CA PRO A 854 12.59 -3.89 -16.07
C PRO A 854 12.41 -2.41 -16.45
N LEU A 855 13.49 -1.70 -16.73
CA LEU A 855 13.46 -0.27 -17.07
C LEU A 855 12.64 0.01 -18.34
N GLY A 856 11.85 1.06 -18.30
CA GLY A 856 10.94 1.41 -19.41
C GLY A 856 9.74 0.47 -19.54
N LYS A 857 9.43 -0.35 -18.52
CA LYS A 857 8.36 -1.35 -18.57
C LYS A 857 7.41 -1.23 -17.38
N ARG A 858 6.21 -1.77 -17.54
CA ARG A 858 5.22 -1.86 -16.49
C ARG A 858 5.54 -2.93 -15.44
N ASN A 859 6.24 -3.99 -15.82
CA ASN A 859 6.74 -5.04 -14.91
C ASN A 859 5.66 -5.83 -14.14
N ARG A 860 4.49 -6.02 -14.71
CA ARG A 860 3.38 -6.70 -14.04
C ARG A 860 3.71 -8.10 -13.53
N PHE A 861 4.57 -8.83 -14.25
CA PHE A 861 4.90 -10.22 -13.94
C PHE A 861 6.20 -10.38 -13.14
N LEU A 862 6.95 -9.31 -12.97
CA LEU A 862 8.17 -9.27 -12.16
C LEU A 862 7.83 -8.78 -10.74
N GLY A 863 7.06 -9.44 -9.96
CA GLY A 863 6.49 -8.98 -8.68
C GLY A 863 7.36 -8.13 -7.75
N GLU A 864 8.68 -8.07 -8.01
CA GLU A 864 9.67 -7.28 -7.26
C GLU A 864 10.06 -5.95 -7.94
N ALA A 865 9.66 -5.73 -9.20
CA ALA A 865 9.93 -4.49 -9.92
C ALA A 865 8.63 -3.70 -10.13
N PRO A 866 8.56 -2.43 -9.71
CA PRO A 866 7.40 -1.56 -9.98
C PRO A 866 7.40 -1.12 -11.46
N PRO A 867 6.34 -0.44 -11.93
CA PRO A 867 6.42 0.32 -13.18
C PRO A 867 7.56 1.34 -13.13
N LEU A 868 8.49 1.28 -14.08
CA LEU A 868 9.74 2.04 -14.09
C LEU A 868 9.89 2.88 -15.35
N PRO A 869 9.31 4.09 -15.43
CA PRO A 869 9.63 5.03 -16.51
C PRO A 869 11.11 5.44 -16.46
N GLU A 870 11.74 5.63 -17.63
CA GLU A 870 13.15 6.05 -17.68
C GLU A 870 13.34 7.46 -17.13
N LEU A 871 12.39 8.36 -17.39
CA LEU A 871 12.44 9.76 -16.99
C LEU A 871 11.16 10.19 -16.25
N LYS A 872 11.36 10.79 -15.08
CA LYS A 872 10.35 11.61 -14.40
C LYS A 872 10.89 13.01 -14.19
N ALA A 873 10.06 14.03 -14.43
CA ALA A 873 10.45 15.42 -14.21
C ALA A 873 9.31 16.22 -13.61
N ASN A 874 9.67 17.22 -12.81
CA ASN A 874 8.75 18.18 -12.21
C ASN A 874 9.28 19.58 -12.45
N LEU A 875 8.43 20.46 -13.00
CA LEU A 875 8.70 21.89 -13.19
C LEU A 875 7.69 22.69 -12.36
N GLN A 876 8.21 23.45 -11.41
CA GLN A 876 7.46 24.38 -10.60
C GLN A 876 7.86 25.82 -10.97
N LEU A 877 6.90 26.59 -11.42
CA LEU A 877 7.06 28.02 -11.69
C LEU A 877 6.20 28.80 -10.71
N SER A 878 6.75 29.80 -10.04
CA SER A 878 6.00 30.66 -9.14
C SER A 878 6.32 32.13 -9.46
N TRP A 879 5.27 32.88 -9.82
CA TRP A 879 5.34 34.32 -9.94
C TRP A 879 4.82 34.96 -8.64
N VAL A 880 5.56 35.91 -8.11
CA VAL A 880 5.24 36.61 -6.87
C VAL A 880 5.32 38.13 -7.09
N ASN A 881 4.23 38.84 -6.73
CA ASN A 881 4.19 40.29 -6.76
C ASN A 881 3.37 40.84 -5.57
N GLY A 882 4.05 41.37 -4.58
CA GLY A 882 3.41 41.83 -3.34
C GLY A 882 2.60 40.71 -2.68
N ASN A 883 1.33 40.96 -2.46
CA ASN A 883 0.42 39.99 -1.83
C ASN A 883 -0.08 38.89 -2.78
N HIS A 884 0.24 38.96 -4.07
CA HIS A 884 -0.22 38.01 -5.09
C HIS A 884 0.84 37.02 -5.47
N SER A 885 0.46 35.74 -5.60
CA SER A 885 1.33 34.76 -6.27
C SER A 885 0.52 33.82 -7.15
N VAL A 886 1.14 33.42 -8.27
CA VAL A 886 0.60 32.39 -9.18
C VAL A 886 1.63 31.29 -9.31
N GLY A 887 1.23 30.06 -8.99
CA GLY A 887 2.03 28.86 -9.15
C GLY A 887 1.54 28.01 -10.33
N VAL A 888 2.48 27.45 -11.08
CA VAL A 888 2.22 26.41 -12.08
C VAL A 888 3.15 25.23 -11.77
N ASN A 889 2.58 24.07 -11.59
CA ASN A 889 3.33 22.82 -11.37
C ASN A 889 3.04 21.86 -12.52
N ALA A 890 4.07 21.44 -13.25
CA ALA A 890 3.96 20.48 -14.36
C ALA A 890 4.78 19.23 -14.04
N GLN A 891 4.11 18.08 -14.04
CA GLN A 891 4.73 16.78 -13.80
C GLN A 891 4.76 15.98 -15.11
N TYR A 892 5.93 15.50 -15.48
CA TYR A 892 6.17 14.65 -16.64
C TYR A 892 6.56 13.24 -16.22
N ILE A 893 5.93 12.25 -16.84
CA ILE A 893 6.24 10.83 -16.73
C ILE A 893 6.45 10.30 -18.15
N ASP A 894 7.60 9.66 -18.37
CA ASP A 894 7.95 9.11 -19.67
C ASP A 894 7.10 7.89 -20.07
N GLU A 895 7.14 7.53 -21.34
CA GLU A 895 6.44 6.35 -21.83
C GLU A 895 7.06 5.06 -21.27
N ILE A 896 6.23 4.04 -21.09
CA ILE A 896 6.67 2.70 -20.71
C ILE A 896 6.05 1.65 -21.63
N GLU A 897 6.80 0.58 -21.90
CA GLU A 897 6.29 -0.62 -22.56
C GLU A 897 5.22 -1.28 -21.68
N TYR A 898 4.09 -1.60 -22.26
CA TYR A 898 3.04 -2.32 -21.60
C TYR A 898 3.24 -3.83 -21.79
N ASP A 899 3.92 -4.47 -20.84
CA ASP A 899 4.18 -5.91 -20.83
C ASP A 899 3.02 -6.74 -20.26
N GLY A 900 1.85 -6.12 -20.12
CA GLY A 900 0.71 -6.64 -19.36
C GLY A 900 -0.09 -7.74 -20.02
N TYR A 901 0.21 -8.20 -21.25
CA TYR A 901 -0.73 -9.04 -21.96
C TYR A 901 -0.17 -10.24 -22.71
N ASN A 902 0.17 -11.29 -21.96
CA ASN A 902 0.08 -12.67 -22.43
C ASN A 902 -0.69 -13.56 -21.42
N TRP A 903 -1.75 -13.07 -20.82
CA TRP A 903 -2.80 -13.99 -20.36
C TRP A 903 -3.32 -14.64 -21.64
N GLY A 904 -2.88 -15.88 -21.89
CA GLY A 904 -3.01 -16.54 -23.15
C GLY A 904 -4.35 -16.18 -23.81
N SER A 905 -4.30 -15.88 -25.08
CA SER A 905 -5.44 -15.50 -25.92
C SER A 905 -6.70 -16.36 -25.70
N SER A 906 -6.57 -17.54 -25.08
CA SER A 906 -7.63 -18.43 -24.69
C SER A 906 -8.53 -17.90 -23.55
N PHE A 907 -8.00 -17.18 -22.53
CA PHE A 907 -8.83 -16.67 -21.43
C PHE A 907 -9.70 -15.50 -21.88
N PHE A 908 -9.16 -14.57 -22.66
CA PHE A 908 -9.90 -13.38 -23.12
C PHE A 908 -10.70 -13.59 -24.40
N ASN A 909 -10.33 -14.54 -25.25
CA ASN A 909 -11.18 -14.98 -26.37
C ASN A 909 -12.47 -15.64 -25.87
N GLN A 910 -12.56 -16.04 -24.60
CA GLN A 910 -13.80 -16.50 -23.98
C GLN A 910 -14.74 -15.34 -23.56
N PHE A 911 -14.25 -14.10 -23.53
CA PHE A 911 -15.03 -12.93 -23.14
C PHE A 911 -15.23 -11.99 -24.34
N PRO A 912 -16.30 -12.17 -25.14
CA PRO A 912 -16.55 -11.36 -26.33
C PRO A 912 -16.82 -9.86 -26.05
N TYR A 913 -16.81 -9.45 -24.79
CA TYR A 913 -17.05 -8.07 -24.36
C TYR A 913 -15.83 -7.16 -24.50
N PHE A 914 -14.65 -7.75 -24.67
CA PHE A 914 -13.43 -6.98 -24.87
C PHE A 914 -13.15 -6.65 -26.34
N THR A 915 -14.11 -6.92 -27.24
CA THR A 915 -13.97 -6.74 -28.70
C THR A 915 -13.92 -5.28 -29.19
N GLY A 916 -13.92 -4.30 -28.30
CA GLY A 916 -13.72 -2.88 -28.62
C GLY A 916 -12.29 -2.39 -28.50
N PHE A 917 -11.35 -3.22 -28.04
CA PHE A 917 -9.95 -2.89 -27.88
C PHE A 917 -9.10 -3.68 -28.87
N ASP A 918 -8.53 -2.98 -29.82
CA ASP A 918 -7.44 -3.54 -30.59
C ASP A 918 -6.18 -3.56 -29.70
N ILE A 919 -5.96 -4.70 -29.03
CA ILE A 919 -4.83 -4.94 -28.13
C ILE A 919 -3.51 -4.91 -28.91
N SER A 920 -3.57 -5.13 -30.23
CA SER A 920 -2.40 -5.18 -31.09
C SER A 920 -1.77 -3.80 -31.38
N GLU A 921 -2.46 -2.70 -31.08
CA GLU A 921 -1.98 -1.35 -31.39
C GLU A 921 -1.38 -0.58 -30.19
N ARG A 922 -1.34 -1.17 -28.96
CA ARG A 922 -0.95 -0.40 -27.78
C ARG A 922 -0.01 -1.15 -26.83
N ASP A 923 1.17 -1.43 -27.35
CA ASP A 923 2.25 -2.00 -26.52
C ASP A 923 2.92 -0.96 -25.60
N THR A 924 2.39 0.29 -25.57
CA THR A 924 3.03 1.41 -24.86
C THR A 924 2.02 2.26 -24.11
N LEU A 925 2.29 2.55 -22.83
CA LEU A 925 1.69 3.66 -22.12
C LEU A 925 2.44 4.94 -22.48
N ARG A 926 1.75 5.86 -23.13
CA ARG A 926 2.35 7.09 -23.67
C ARG A 926 2.82 8.00 -22.55
N ALA A 927 3.85 8.77 -22.83
CA ALA A 927 4.29 9.85 -21.95
C ALA A 927 3.13 10.76 -21.55
N SER A 928 3.10 11.13 -20.28
CA SER A 928 2.03 11.94 -19.69
C SER A 928 2.57 13.18 -19.01
N THR A 929 1.86 14.31 -19.20
CA THR A 929 2.13 15.54 -18.45
C THR A 929 0.85 15.98 -17.79
N THR A 930 0.86 16.15 -16.47
CA THR A 930 -0.23 16.81 -15.71
C THR A 930 0.22 18.20 -15.28
N THR A 931 -0.72 19.15 -15.21
CA THR A 931 -0.42 20.54 -14.88
C THR A 931 -1.40 21.03 -13.83
N ASP A 932 -0.89 21.62 -12.76
CA ASP A 932 -1.65 22.25 -11.69
C ASP A 932 -1.42 23.75 -11.72
N ILE A 933 -2.44 24.53 -11.38
CA ILE A 933 -2.38 26.01 -11.30
C ILE A 933 -2.93 26.42 -9.94
N THR A 934 -2.20 27.32 -9.28
CA THR A 934 -2.55 27.86 -7.96
C THR A 934 -2.47 29.39 -8.00
N TYR A 935 -3.42 30.06 -7.41
CA TYR A 935 -3.36 31.49 -7.12
C TYR A 935 -3.46 31.69 -5.61
N ASN A 936 -2.57 32.51 -5.05
CA ASN A 936 -2.61 32.89 -3.64
C ASN A 936 -2.71 34.42 -3.53
N TYR A 937 -3.53 34.85 -2.58
CA TYR A 937 -3.54 36.21 -2.05
C TYR A 937 -3.18 36.15 -0.57
N ARG A 938 -2.06 36.79 -0.18
CA ARG A 938 -1.53 36.74 1.18
C ARG A 938 -1.66 38.07 1.89
N GLY A 939 -1.78 38.04 3.20
CA GLY A 939 -1.73 39.23 4.04
C GLY A 939 -2.97 40.11 3.98
N LEU A 940 -4.17 39.55 3.75
CA LEU A 940 -5.42 40.33 3.87
C LEU A 940 -5.73 40.51 5.37
N GLU A 941 -5.63 41.75 5.82
CA GLU A 941 -6.02 42.06 7.20
C GLU A 941 -7.51 41.98 7.41
N PHE A 942 -7.97 41.18 8.34
CA PHE A 942 -9.35 40.98 8.69
C PHE A 942 -9.54 40.78 10.21
N ALA A 943 -10.28 41.69 10.84
CA ALA A 943 -10.67 41.59 12.27
C ALA A 943 -9.49 41.44 13.26
N GLY A 944 -8.31 41.98 12.92
CA GLY A 944 -7.11 41.90 13.74
C GLY A 944 -6.27 40.61 13.54
N SER A 945 -6.58 39.87 12.49
CA SER A 945 -5.81 38.70 12.05
C SER A 945 -5.38 38.86 10.58
N THR A 946 -4.41 38.08 10.18
CA THR A 946 -3.95 37.98 8.79
C THR A 946 -4.61 36.78 8.10
N LEU A 947 -5.18 37.01 6.92
CA LEU A 947 -5.89 36.02 6.14
C LEU A 947 -5.18 35.78 4.81
N ASP A 948 -4.83 34.52 4.54
CA ASP A 948 -4.32 34.05 3.25
C ASP A 948 -5.38 33.22 2.53
N LEU A 949 -5.58 33.51 1.26
CA LEU A 949 -6.55 32.84 0.39
C LEU A 949 -5.84 32.14 -0.75
N THR A 950 -6.09 30.85 -0.92
CA THR A 950 -5.56 30.05 -2.04
C THR A 950 -6.71 29.46 -2.83
N PHE A 951 -6.66 29.56 -4.14
CA PHE A 951 -7.55 28.90 -5.09
C PHE A 951 -6.73 28.21 -6.16
N GLY A 952 -7.14 27.02 -6.58
CA GLY A 952 -6.41 26.31 -7.60
C GLY A 952 -7.17 25.20 -8.28
N ALA A 953 -6.53 24.67 -9.32
CA ALA A 953 -6.99 23.51 -10.05
C ALA A 953 -5.81 22.54 -10.21
N ARG A 954 -5.99 21.31 -9.79
CA ARG A 954 -5.07 20.21 -10.10
C ARG A 954 -5.50 19.53 -11.38
N ASN A 955 -4.51 19.08 -12.17
CA ASN A 955 -4.75 18.49 -13.49
C ASN A 955 -5.71 19.35 -14.34
N VAL A 956 -5.36 20.63 -14.51
CA VAL A 956 -6.22 21.68 -15.10
C VAL A 956 -6.74 21.30 -16.50
N PHE A 957 -6.02 20.46 -17.23
CA PHE A 957 -6.38 19.97 -18.57
C PHE A 957 -7.23 18.70 -18.55
N ASP A 958 -7.64 18.23 -17.35
CA ASP A 958 -8.44 17.02 -17.14
C ASP A 958 -7.85 15.77 -17.83
N ARG A 959 -6.55 15.59 -17.74
CA ARG A 959 -5.87 14.49 -18.39
C ARG A 959 -6.13 13.19 -17.63
N MET A 960 -6.91 12.31 -18.23
CA MET A 960 -7.19 10.99 -17.68
C MET A 960 -6.09 9.98 -18.05
N PRO A 961 -5.86 8.96 -17.21
CA PRO A 961 -4.94 7.86 -17.53
C PRO A 961 -5.31 7.17 -18.85
N GLN A 962 -4.30 6.68 -19.56
CA GLN A 962 -4.53 5.82 -20.72
C GLN A 962 -5.25 4.55 -20.28
N ARG A 963 -6.30 4.17 -21.03
CA ARG A 963 -7.03 2.93 -20.77
C ARG A 963 -6.15 1.74 -21.14
N VAL A 964 -6.14 0.76 -20.26
CA VAL A 964 -5.44 -0.52 -20.47
C VAL A 964 -6.33 -1.65 -19.99
N ASN A 965 -6.14 -2.81 -20.57
CA ASN A 965 -6.85 -4.02 -20.15
C ASN A 965 -6.19 -4.59 -18.89
N ASP A 966 -6.39 -3.93 -17.79
CA ASP A 966 -5.93 -4.30 -16.47
C ASP A 966 -7.06 -4.22 -15.46
N PHE A 967 -6.79 -4.64 -14.24
CA PHE A 967 -7.74 -4.73 -13.15
C PHE A 967 -8.48 -3.41 -12.91
N ALA A 968 -7.77 -2.29 -12.89
CA ALA A 968 -8.36 -0.96 -12.72
C ALA A 968 -8.74 -0.26 -14.04
N GLY A 969 -8.49 -0.87 -15.19
CA GLY A 969 -8.60 -0.23 -16.48
C GLY A 969 -7.50 0.79 -16.79
N MET A 970 -6.53 0.93 -15.89
CA MET A 970 -5.40 1.85 -15.99
C MET A 970 -4.18 1.33 -15.23
N GLU A 971 -3.02 1.95 -15.43
CA GLU A 971 -1.87 1.78 -14.55
C GLU A 971 -2.01 2.69 -13.32
N SER A 972 -2.30 2.10 -12.16
CA SER A 972 -2.69 2.83 -10.95
C SER A 972 -1.51 3.31 -10.08
N VAL A 973 -0.30 2.79 -10.31
CA VAL A 973 0.90 3.21 -9.56
C VAL A 973 1.43 4.55 -10.07
N LEU A 974 1.36 4.79 -11.38
CA LEU A 974 1.90 5.99 -12.02
C LEU A 974 0.86 7.11 -12.18
N TYR A 975 -0.43 6.75 -12.33
CA TYR A 975 -1.46 7.72 -12.72
C TYR A 975 -2.65 7.72 -11.75
N SER A 976 -3.31 8.88 -11.62
CA SER A 976 -4.49 9.07 -10.80
C SER A 976 -5.77 9.13 -11.65
N ALA A 977 -6.81 8.43 -11.18
CA ALA A 977 -8.14 8.42 -11.81
C ALA A 977 -9.04 9.59 -11.36
N ARG A 978 -8.55 10.50 -10.49
CA ARG A 978 -9.37 11.60 -9.96
C ARG A 978 -9.78 12.62 -11.02
N GLY A 979 -8.96 12.79 -12.08
CA GLY A 979 -9.19 13.81 -13.12
C GLY A 979 -8.89 15.21 -12.61
N ARG A 980 -9.56 16.26 -13.20
CA ARG A 980 -9.40 17.64 -12.74
C ARG A 980 -10.09 17.85 -11.39
N MET A 981 -9.37 18.52 -10.46
CA MET A 981 -9.86 18.82 -9.12
C MET A 981 -9.74 20.34 -8.86
N LEU A 982 -10.80 20.94 -8.37
CA LEU A 982 -10.82 22.33 -7.94
C LEU A 982 -10.69 22.40 -6.42
N TYR A 983 -9.89 23.35 -5.91
CA TYR A 983 -9.69 23.48 -4.48
C TYR A 983 -9.62 24.94 -4.02
N GLY A 984 -9.93 25.12 -2.75
CA GLY A 984 -9.75 26.37 -2.02
C GLY A 984 -9.12 26.11 -0.64
N ARG A 985 -8.27 27.01 -0.21
CA ARG A 985 -7.65 27.03 1.11
C ARG A 985 -7.80 28.40 1.72
N ILE A 986 -8.13 28.44 2.99
CA ILE A 986 -8.19 29.64 3.82
C ILE A 986 -7.26 29.41 5.01
N THR A 987 -6.26 30.26 5.17
CA THR A 987 -5.36 30.26 6.33
C THR A 987 -5.54 31.56 7.08
N MET A 988 -5.76 31.50 8.39
CA MET A 988 -5.94 32.65 9.26
C MET A 988 -4.90 32.58 10.39
N GLU A 989 -4.19 33.68 10.60
CA GLU A 989 -3.15 33.82 11.61
C GLU A 989 -3.47 34.98 12.56
N PHE A 990 -3.36 34.71 13.88
CA PHE A 990 -3.70 35.64 14.97
C PHE A 990 -2.49 35.99 15.83
#